data_6bfa4d9193133c58bb89068520ac3d67
#
_entry.id   6bfa4d9193133c58bb89068520ac3d67
#
_cell.length_a   1.000
_cell.length_b   1.000
_cell.length_c   1.000
_cell.angle_alpha   90.00
_cell.angle_beta   90.00
_cell.angle_gamma   90.00
#
_symmetry.space_group_name_H-M   'P 1'
#
loop_
_entity.id
_entity.type
_entity.pdbx_description
1 polymer ?
#
loop_
_entity_poly.entity_id
_entity_poly.type
_entity_poly.pdbx_seq_one_letter_code
_entity_poly.pdbx_strand_id
1 'polypeptide(L)'
;PWFTVLALTACGESGGRADASAGPTASASATATLTDPSTGADSEPTSTGGDTGTGTTGAPTSTGSGEACTAELCPTGECIDDACCPIELACTTQCCDAGQVCSFQQCVVPGVPCIDAAECPADNYCEYSLGDPGMMGGDLCQGGAQPATGKCLPSPPQCAPGVEPEGDAIDCLPQCEVIPQKSFEPVLKYAWTDGDVMMPPIVIQLDDDNCDLVIDERDIPEIVFSSFAGGDYNNNGTLRAISVKDGAFVEKWAATPVVDAIWGGRGIAGGNIDGLPGNEVVACTATHKARAYTAEGAELWISEAVGCDQPALTDLDGDGQVEVLLEGAVLDGKTGAVELSFDAAGTSWWHKKAIAADADGDGALEIVTPSRILELDGTVLADTALGGTFPAIADLDLDGLPEIVVVDNVHGTGTHFLHLWRHSAVLPGNFEVLRQNLDLNHGNLTTQFCGAEFEYGGGPPTVADFDGDGTPDVGVAGAVGYVVFSGKKLMDPNVAPADTVLWFKQTQDCSSAFTGSSVFDFDGNGKAEVVYADELYMRIYDGTTGEVLLQECNTSGTLHEYPLVADVDGDSQADIVVTSNSYSGLTCPVEMMQTRGVRVFGDTKGQWVRTRRVWNQHTYHVTNIGEDGTVPASEVDNWSVARLNNFRQNVQPEGEFAAPDLVVTGHAECLDGLQAYARVRNIGQASVPAGVVVGFYEGDPAQGGALLGTGLTTKILYPAEAQDVLLDLPVLPPALMDGSKALVLVVDDSGEPHAWTECRTDNNKTALDPACKLVG
;
A
#
# COMPACT_ATOMS: atom_id res chain seq x y z
N PRO A 1 -14.23 21.53 -43.57
CA PRO A 1 -14.33 22.89 -43.78
C PRO A 1 -14.39 23.73 -42.55
N TRP A 2 -13.47 24.35 -42.06
CA TRP A 2 -13.39 25.29 -40.96
C TRP A 2 -13.55 24.72 -39.56
N PHE A 3 -12.54 23.99 -39.09
CA PHE A 3 -12.26 23.92 -37.65
C PHE A 3 -11.44 25.16 -37.29
N THR A 4 -12.06 26.04 -36.56
CA THR A 4 -11.34 27.09 -35.86
C THR A 4 -10.63 26.41 -34.69
N VAL A 5 -9.34 26.23 -34.77
CA VAL A 5 -8.49 25.88 -33.63
C VAL A 5 -8.62 27.07 -32.68
N LEU A 6 -9.34 26.89 -31.59
CA LEU A 6 -9.18 27.76 -30.43
C LEU A 6 -7.79 27.43 -29.87
N ALA A 7 -6.84 28.27 -30.19
CA ALA A 7 -5.64 28.34 -29.40
C ALA A 7 -6.10 28.71 -27.98
N LEU A 8 -5.98 27.77 -27.06
CA LEU A 8 -5.99 28.06 -25.63
C LEU A 8 -4.81 28.98 -25.37
N THR A 9 -5.07 30.27 -25.38
CA THR A 9 -4.20 31.22 -24.73
C THR A 9 -4.27 30.85 -23.27
N ALA A 10 -3.23 30.14 -22.80
CA ALA A 10 -2.95 30.08 -21.38
C ALA A 10 -3.02 31.51 -20.84
N CYS A 11 -3.77 31.68 -19.78
CA CYS A 11 -3.98 32.96 -19.14
C CYS A 11 -2.65 33.63 -18.87
N GLY A 12 -2.33 34.61 -19.66
CA GLY A 12 -1.33 35.60 -19.32
C GLY A 12 -1.89 36.51 -18.29
N GLU A 13 -1.68 36.24 -17.03
CA GLU A 13 -1.90 37.23 -15.99
C GLU A 13 -0.60 37.93 -15.65
N SER A 14 -0.57 39.18 -16.02
CA SER A 14 0.35 40.16 -15.52
C SER A 14 0.00 40.46 -14.06
N GLY A 15 0.80 40.03 -13.13
CA GLY A 15 0.59 40.33 -11.73
C GLY A 15 1.89 40.49 -10.97
N GLY A 16 2.36 41.64 -10.81
CA GLY A 16 2.98 42.39 -9.73
C GLY A 16 3.98 41.66 -8.82
N ARG A 17 5.24 42.06 -8.98
CA ARG A 17 6.33 41.92 -8.02
C ARG A 17 5.97 42.35 -6.61
N ALA A 18 6.42 41.59 -5.64
CA ALA A 18 6.91 42.15 -4.37
C ALA A 18 8.11 41.33 -3.93
N ASP A 19 9.28 41.95 -3.92
CA ASP A 19 10.51 41.47 -3.30
C ASP A 19 10.39 41.56 -1.78
N ALA A 20 10.86 40.56 -1.06
CA ALA A 20 11.35 40.74 0.29
C ALA A 20 12.39 39.66 0.64
N SER A 21 13.47 40.15 1.17
CA SER A 21 14.76 39.52 1.44
C SER A 21 14.84 38.91 2.84
N ALA A 22 15.42 37.71 2.87
CA ALA A 22 16.58 37.24 3.64
C ALA A 22 16.66 37.25 5.17
N GLY A 23 16.78 36.12 5.74
CA GLY A 23 17.76 35.42 6.55
C GLY A 23 18.17 35.94 7.93
N PRO A 24 19.08 35.29 8.69
CA PRO A 24 19.38 33.88 8.76
C PRO A 24 19.63 33.31 10.19
N THR A 25 19.97 32.03 10.27
CA THR A 25 20.90 31.29 11.15
C THR A 25 20.33 30.68 12.44
N ALA A 26 20.79 29.56 12.96
CA ALA A 26 21.87 28.62 12.74
C ALA A 26 21.66 27.28 13.48
N SER A 27 22.34 26.27 13.00
CA SER A 27 22.46 24.86 13.38
C SER A 27 22.98 24.51 14.76
N ALA A 28 22.69 23.32 15.24
CA ALA A 28 23.60 22.51 16.07
C ALA A 28 23.36 21.02 15.89
N SER A 29 24.38 20.31 15.40
CA SER A 29 24.47 18.86 15.25
C SER A 29 24.64 18.15 16.58
N ALA A 30 24.05 16.97 16.74
CA ALA A 30 24.44 16.01 17.77
C ALA A 30 24.57 14.61 17.13
N THR A 31 25.79 14.13 17.10
CA THR A 31 26.21 12.80 16.67
C THR A 31 25.88 11.76 17.73
N ALA A 32 25.17 10.70 17.41
CA ALA A 32 25.01 9.53 18.26
C ALA A 32 25.80 8.35 17.69
N THR A 33 26.84 7.97 18.41
CA THR A 33 27.67 6.78 18.17
C THR A 33 27.00 5.53 18.73
N LEU A 34 26.81 4.53 17.89
CA LEU A 34 26.48 3.16 18.28
C LEU A 34 27.66 2.50 18.97
N THR A 35 27.48 2.02 20.18
CA THR A 35 28.41 1.10 20.84
C THR A 35 27.70 -0.16 21.28
N ASP A 36 28.17 -1.25 20.72
CA ASP A 36 27.88 -2.64 21.05
C ASP A 36 28.25 -2.96 22.52
N PRO A 37 27.43 -3.71 23.29
CA PRO A 37 27.86 -4.26 24.57
C PRO A 37 28.07 -5.76 24.49
N SER A 38 29.34 -6.15 24.56
CA SER A 38 29.73 -7.50 24.88
C SER A 38 29.96 -7.70 26.39
N THR A 39 29.39 -8.79 26.90
CA THR A 39 29.82 -9.65 28.01
C THR A 39 30.03 -9.09 29.41
N GLY A 40 29.45 -9.77 30.39
CA GLY A 40 29.94 -9.81 31.77
C GLY A 40 28.93 -10.22 32.83
N ALA A 41 28.91 -11.49 33.06
CA ALA A 41 28.78 -12.32 34.28
C ALA A 41 28.36 -11.73 35.63
N ASP A 42 27.50 -12.53 36.27
CA ASP A 42 27.40 -12.89 37.68
C ASP A 42 27.09 -11.83 38.76
N SER A 43 25.98 -12.03 39.41
CA SER A 43 25.95 -12.36 40.86
C SER A 43 24.50 -12.47 41.38
N GLU A 44 24.18 -13.66 41.89
CA GLU A 44 23.09 -13.88 42.84
C GLU A 44 23.30 -13.08 44.13
N PRO A 45 22.25 -12.86 44.90
CA PRO A 45 22.29 -13.23 46.29
C PRO A 45 21.10 -14.06 46.73
N THR A 46 21.50 -15.07 47.47
CA THR A 46 20.72 -15.98 48.30
C THR A 46 19.99 -15.33 49.46
N SER A 47 18.90 -15.98 49.80
CA SER A 47 18.48 -16.42 51.14
C SER A 47 17.27 -15.72 51.76
N THR A 48 16.48 -16.55 52.15
CA THR A 48 15.87 -17.12 53.38
C THR A 48 14.47 -16.56 53.69
N GLY A 49 13.47 -17.39 53.61
CA GLY A 49 12.99 -18.22 54.72
C GLY A 49 11.73 -17.68 55.35
N GLY A 50 10.69 -18.51 55.49
CA GLY A 50 9.62 -18.27 56.44
C GLY A 50 8.23 -18.65 55.91
N ASP A 51 7.89 -19.74 56.02
CA ASP A 51 6.91 -20.71 56.51
C ASP A 51 5.51 -20.19 56.88
N THR A 52 4.55 -21.09 56.60
CA THR A 52 3.21 -21.34 57.12
C THR A 52 1.97 -20.68 56.49
N GLY A 53 1.15 -21.58 55.97
CA GLY A 53 -0.27 -21.30 55.74
C GLY A 53 -0.99 -22.32 54.86
N THR A 54 -1.34 -23.42 55.43
CA THR A 54 -2.19 -24.50 54.91
C THR A 54 -3.51 -24.05 54.26
N GLY A 55 -3.75 -24.54 53.06
CA GLY A 55 -5.08 -24.49 52.42
C GLY A 55 -5.16 -25.59 51.35
N THR A 56 -5.55 -26.74 51.76
CA THR A 56 -5.88 -27.92 50.94
C THR A 56 -7.10 -27.67 50.08
N THR A 57 -6.94 -27.71 48.75
CA THR A 57 -8.00 -28.17 47.87
C THR A 57 -7.43 -29.24 46.99
N GLY A 58 -8.00 -30.42 47.06
CA GLY A 58 -7.43 -31.65 46.51
C GLY A 58 -7.53 -31.72 45.00
N ALA A 59 -6.42 -32.14 44.44
CA ALA A 59 -6.40 -32.81 43.16
C ALA A 59 -7.12 -34.15 43.28
N PRO A 60 -7.88 -34.63 42.28
CA PRO A 60 -8.36 -35.96 42.26
C PRO A 60 -7.16 -36.91 42.00
N THR A 61 -6.72 -37.54 43.09
CA THR A 61 -5.82 -38.69 42.98
C THR A 61 -6.52 -39.85 42.27
N SER A 62 -6.15 -40.15 41.06
CA SER A 62 -6.50 -41.42 40.40
C SER A 62 -5.80 -42.58 41.12
N THR A 63 -6.56 -43.30 41.98
CA THR A 63 -6.22 -44.65 42.35
C THR A 63 -7.08 -45.57 41.49
N GLY A 64 -6.56 -46.05 40.38
CA GLY A 64 -7.25 -47.02 39.56
C GLY A 64 -6.24 -47.83 38.77
N SER A 65 -6.26 -49.14 38.99
CA SER A 65 -5.68 -50.21 38.22
C SER A 65 -5.28 -49.89 36.78
N GLY A 66 -4.04 -50.24 36.41
CA GLY A 66 -3.42 -50.00 35.09
C GLY A 66 -4.15 -50.63 33.89
N GLU A 67 -5.25 -50.06 33.51
CA GLU A 67 -5.81 -50.18 32.18
C GLU A 67 -5.37 -48.91 31.41
N ALA A 68 -4.73 -49.10 30.26
CA ALA A 68 -4.36 -48.03 29.35
C ALA A 68 -5.62 -47.21 28.97
N CYS A 69 -5.50 -45.92 28.88
CA CYS A 69 -6.58 -45.06 28.45
C CYS A 69 -7.09 -45.50 27.07
N THR A 70 -8.40 -45.62 26.90
CA THR A 70 -9.05 -45.90 25.62
C THR A 70 -10.14 -44.86 25.36
N ALA A 71 -10.52 -44.63 24.11
CA ALA A 71 -11.59 -43.68 23.76
C ALA A 71 -12.92 -44.02 24.45
N GLU A 72 -13.16 -45.28 24.83
CA GLU A 72 -14.34 -45.71 25.60
C GLU A 72 -14.26 -45.26 27.09
N LEU A 73 -13.05 -45.10 27.61
CA LEU A 73 -12.79 -44.66 28.99
C LEU A 73 -12.65 -43.15 29.12
N CYS A 74 -12.53 -42.43 27.98
CA CYS A 74 -12.39 -40.98 27.89
C CYS A 74 -13.47 -40.37 26.96
N PRO A 75 -14.73 -40.43 27.33
CA PRO A 75 -15.84 -40.05 26.43
C PRO A 75 -15.93 -38.55 26.12
N THR A 76 -15.26 -37.70 26.88
CA THR A 76 -15.23 -36.24 26.71
C THR A 76 -13.82 -35.70 26.49
N GLY A 77 -12.90 -36.50 26.03
CA GLY A 77 -11.51 -36.13 25.87
C GLY A 77 -10.72 -37.10 25.01
N GLU A 78 -9.44 -36.85 24.91
CA GLU A 78 -8.46 -37.68 24.20
C GLU A 78 -7.54 -38.43 25.17
N CYS A 79 -7.07 -39.56 24.75
CA CYS A 79 -6.09 -40.33 25.53
C CYS A 79 -4.68 -39.86 25.17
N ILE A 80 -4.06 -39.11 26.07
CA ILE A 80 -2.69 -38.60 25.93
C ILE A 80 -1.86 -39.16 27.09
N ASP A 81 -0.73 -39.79 26.83
CA ASP A 81 0.17 -40.41 27.82
C ASP A 81 -0.55 -41.35 28.82
N ASP A 82 -1.44 -42.20 28.31
CA ASP A 82 -2.27 -43.11 29.11
C ASP A 82 -3.22 -42.43 30.12
N ALA A 83 -3.45 -41.13 29.99
CA ALA A 83 -4.39 -40.36 30.78
C ALA A 83 -5.49 -39.75 29.89
N CYS A 84 -6.70 -39.58 30.46
CA CYS A 84 -7.77 -38.89 29.78
C CYS A 84 -7.55 -37.38 29.86
N CYS A 85 -7.35 -36.71 28.74
CA CYS A 85 -7.23 -35.27 28.61
C CYS A 85 -8.55 -34.67 28.10
N PRO A 86 -9.14 -33.69 28.76
CA PRO A 86 -10.30 -33.00 28.21
C PRO A 86 -10.01 -32.46 26.80
N ILE A 87 -11.00 -32.50 25.91
CA ILE A 87 -10.80 -32.16 24.49
C ILE A 87 -10.31 -30.73 24.33
N GLU A 88 -10.78 -29.84 25.19
CA GLU A 88 -10.39 -28.41 25.21
C GLU A 88 -8.94 -28.18 25.68
N LEU A 89 -8.32 -29.16 26.31
CA LEU A 89 -6.93 -29.13 26.79
C LEU A 89 -6.01 -30.06 26.02
N ALA A 90 -6.56 -30.84 25.09
CA ALA A 90 -5.78 -31.77 24.28
C ALA A 90 -4.93 -31.02 23.26
N CYS A 91 -3.63 -31.34 23.21
CA CYS A 91 -2.67 -30.68 22.34
C CYS A 91 -1.77 -31.73 21.72
N THR A 92 -2.27 -32.41 20.75
CA THR A 92 -1.66 -33.51 19.98
C THR A 92 -0.95 -34.57 20.82
N THR A 93 0.18 -34.24 21.41
CA THR A 93 0.99 -35.20 22.21
C THR A 93 1.04 -34.88 23.69
N GLN A 94 0.39 -33.78 24.13
CA GLN A 94 0.39 -33.34 25.53
C GLN A 94 -0.98 -32.87 25.95
N CYS A 95 -1.27 -32.94 27.23
CA CYS A 95 -2.47 -32.36 27.83
C CYS A 95 -2.08 -31.03 28.51
N CYS A 96 -2.69 -29.92 28.09
CA CYS A 96 -2.41 -28.62 28.65
C CYS A 96 -2.96 -28.47 30.08
N ASP A 97 -2.30 -27.64 30.87
CA ASP A 97 -2.79 -27.32 32.22
C ASP A 97 -4.05 -26.43 32.14
N ALA A 98 -4.85 -26.46 33.20
CA ALA A 98 -6.03 -25.61 33.28
C ALA A 98 -5.69 -24.12 33.10
N GLY A 99 -6.34 -23.47 32.16
CA GLY A 99 -6.10 -22.08 31.78
C GLY A 99 -5.08 -21.89 30.65
N GLN A 100 -4.52 -22.96 30.13
CA GLN A 100 -3.77 -22.96 28.87
C GLN A 100 -4.67 -23.39 27.71
N VAL A 101 -4.26 -23.07 26.50
CA VAL A 101 -4.87 -23.50 25.24
C VAL A 101 -3.79 -24.14 24.34
N CYS A 102 -4.23 -25.02 23.46
CA CYS A 102 -3.35 -25.52 22.43
C CYS A 102 -3.25 -24.52 21.26
N SER A 103 -2.05 -24.05 20.98
CA SER A 103 -1.75 -23.26 19.81
C SER A 103 -0.50 -23.81 19.14
N PHE A 104 -0.58 -24.13 17.86
CA PHE A 104 0.53 -24.72 17.09
C PHE A 104 1.29 -25.80 17.86
N GLN A 105 0.54 -26.78 18.39
CA GLN A 105 0.99 -27.92 19.19
C GLN A 105 1.71 -27.54 20.51
N GLN A 106 1.60 -26.33 20.95
CA GLN A 106 2.16 -25.86 22.23
C GLN A 106 1.05 -25.43 23.19
N CYS A 107 1.22 -25.78 24.45
CA CYS A 107 0.34 -25.31 25.50
C CYS A 107 0.74 -23.89 25.93
N VAL A 108 -0.06 -22.89 25.58
CA VAL A 108 0.21 -21.49 25.86
C VAL A 108 -0.86 -20.89 26.78
N VAL A 109 -0.48 -19.92 27.58
CA VAL A 109 -1.44 -19.15 28.40
C VAL A 109 -1.93 -17.98 27.55
N PRO A 110 -3.25 -17.88 27.28
CA PRO A 110 -3.80 -16.76 26.56
C PRO A 110 -3.50 -15.44 27.27
N GLY A 111 -3.09 -14.45 26.49
CA GLY A 111 -2.77 -13.11 26.94
C GLY A 111 -4.00 -12.22 27.13
N VAL A 112 -3.85 -10.93 26.91
CA VAL A 112 -4.92 -9.93 26.99
C VAL A 112 -5.98 -10.17 25.90
N PRO A 113 -7.22 -9.74 26.10
CA PRO A 113 -8.19 -9.67 25.01
C PRO A 113 -7.69 -8.75 23.89
N CYS A 114 -8.05 -9.04 22.66
CA CYS A 114 -7.73 -8.25 21.49
C CYS A 114 -8.93 -8.17 20.53
N ILE A 115 -9.04 -7.08 19.84
CA ILE A 115 -9.91 -6.90 18.67
C ILE A 115 -9.09 -7.11 17.41
N ASP A 116 -7.79 -6.76 17.49
CA ASP A 116 -6.81 -6.96 16.46
C ASP A 116 -5.43 -7.33 17.03
N ALA A 117 -4.49 -7.76 16.17
CA ALA A 117 -3.13 -8.11 16.60
C ALA A 117 -2.29 -6.87 16.97
N ALA A 118 -2.64 -5.67 16.49
CA ALA A 118 -2.00 -4.42 16.92
C ALA A 118 -2.12 -4.17 18.43
N GLU A 119 -3.20 -4.65 19.06
CA GLU A 119 -3.36 -4.59 20.52
C GLU A 119 -2.50 -5.62 21.27
N CYS A 120 -1.89 -6.56 20.56
CA CYS A 120 -1.08 -7.61 21.17
C CYS A 120 0.37 -7.14 21.39
N PRO A 121 1.06 -7.67 22.41
CA PRO A 121 2.51 -7.46 22.53
C PRO A 121 3.26 -7.93 21.29
N ALA A 122 4.42 -7.35 21.01
CA ALA A 122 5.29 -7.79 19.92
C ALA A 122 5.48 -9.32 19.92
N ASP A 123 5.58 -9.92 18.74
CA ASP A 123 5.68 -11.36 18.52
C ASP A 123 4.42 -12.16 18.96
N ASN A 124 3.25 -11.50 19.05
CA ASN A 124 1.97 -12.16 19.31
C ASN A 124 0.97 -11.85 18.19
N TYR A 125 -0.02 -12.71 18.04
CA TYR A 125 -1.15 -12.54 17.12
C TYR A 125 -2.48 -12.60 17.89
N CYS A 126 -3.57 -12.11 17.29
CA CYS A 126 -4.91 -12.20 17.86
C CYS A 126 -5.62 -13.48 17.44
N GLU A 127 -5.87 -14.39 18.37
CA GLU A 127 -6.60 -15.64 18.14
C GLU A 127 -8.10 -15.42 18.36
N TYR A 128 -8.84 -15.13 17.31
CA TYR A 128 -10.28 -14.81 17.38
C TYR A 128 -11.14 -15.99 17.79
N SER A 129 -10.67 -17.24 17.65
CA SER A 129 -11.39 -18.41 18.12
C SER A 129 -11.48 -18.52 19.64
N LEU A 130 -10.76 -17.69 20.38
CA LEU A 130 -10.79 -17.62 21.86
C LEU A 130 -11.64 -16.47 22.42
N GLY A 131 -12.33 -15.74 21.55
CA GLY A 131 -13.14 -14.60 21.92
C GLY A 131 -14.60 -14.73 21.53
N ASP A 132 -15.26 -13.59 21.40
CA ASP A 132 -16.65 -13.52 20.93
C ASP A 132 -16.60 -13.46 19.38
N PRO A 133 -17.35 -14.30 18.66
CA PRO A 133 -17.38 -14.26 17.19
C PRO A 133 -17.95 -12.97 16.59
N GLY A 134 -18.42 -12.06 17.44
CA GLY A 134 -19.05 -10.82 17.03
C GLY A 134 -20.49 -11.01 16.57
N MET A 135 -21.17 -9.90 16.30
CA MET A 135 -22.53 -9.93 15.73
C MET A 135 -22.53 -9.37 14.33
N MET A 136 -22.91 -10.19 13.37
CA MET A 136 -23.14 -9.79 11.99
C MET A 136 -24.38 -8.90 11.86
N GLY A 137 -24.25 -7.79 11.15
CA GLY A 137 -25.37 -6.93 10.74
C GLY A 137 -25.34 -5.53 11.32
N GLY A 138 -24.87 -4.59 10.55
CA GLY A 138 -24.77 -3.17 10.85
C GLY A 138 -23.36 -2.64 10.59
N ASP A 139 -23.19 -1.34 10.68
CA ASP A 139 -21.88 -0.71 10.60
C ASP A 139 -21.12 -1.00 11.91
N LEU A 140 -20.00 -1.69 11.81
CA LEU A 140 -19.19 -2.09 12.96
C LEU A 140 -18.83 -0.87 13.84
N CYS A 141 -18.40 0.22 13.22
CA CYS A 141 -17.92 1.42 13.89
C CYS A 141 -19.03 2.35 14.41
N GLN A 142 -20.28 2.12 14.00
CA GLN A 142 -21.43 2.94 14.47
C GLN A 142 -22.29 2.29 15.56
N GLY A 143 -21.80 1.23 16.19
CA GLY A 143 -22.47 0.58 17.32
C GLY A 143 -23.64 -0.33 16.96
N GLY A 144 -23.74 -0.75 15.70
CA GLY A 144 -24.75 -1.70 15.20
C GLY A 144 -24.31 -3.16 15.24
N ALA A 145 -23.02 -3.42 15.19
CA ALA A 145 -22.42 -4.74 15.37
C ALA A 145 -21.34 -4.68 16.45
N GLN A 146 -20.93 -5.84 16.94
CA GLN A 146 -19.76 -5.94 17.80
C GLN A 146 -18.67 -6.64 17.01
N PRO A 147 -17.44 -6.10 16.93
CA PRO A 147 -16.36 -6.77 16.26
C PRO A 147 -16.09 -8.13 16.90
N ALA A 148 -15.63 -9.08 16.11
CA ALA A 148 -15.10 -10.31 16.67
C ALA A 148 -13.90 -9.96 17.55
N THR A 149 -13.84 -10.58 18.75
CA THR A 149 -12.73 -10.40 19.68
C THR A 149 -11.96 -11.69 19.81
N GLY A 150 -10.72 -11.59 20.27
CA GLY A 150 -9.84 -12.72 20.48
C GLY A 150 -9.01 -12.59 21.74
N LYS A 151 -7.93 -13.34 21.78
CA LYS A 151 -6.88 -13.23 22.81
C LYS A 151 -5.52 -13.32 22.19
N CYS A 152 -4.60 -12.50 22.67
CA CYS A 152 -3.22 -12.53 22.21
C CYS A 152 -2.55 -13.86 22.55
N LEU A 153 -2.00 -14.52 21.54
CA LEU A 153 -1.18 -15.72 21.67
C LEU A 153 0.21 -15.47 21.06
N PRO A 154 1.26 -16.14 21.57
CA PRO A 154 2.58 -16.07 20.94
C PRO A 154 2.55 -16.54 19.48
N SER A 155 3.18 -15.80 18.59
CA SER A 155 3.31 -16.19 17.19
C SER A 155 4.08 -17.50 17.05
N PRO A 156 3.62 -18.43 16.19
CA PRO A 156 4.34 -19.66 15.96
C PRO A 156 5.66 -19.42 15.20
N PRO A 157 6.64 -20.33 15.33
CA PRO A 157 7.86 -20.22 14.55
C PRO A 157 7.60 -20.47 13.06
N GLN A 158 8.44 -19.93 12.20
CA GLN A 158 8.48 -20.30 10.79
C GLN A 158 8.99 -21.75 10.65
N CYS A 159 8.42 -22.52 9.75
CA CYS A 159 8.90 -23.86 9.45
C CYS A 159 10.29 -23.81 8.80
N ALA A 160 11.07 -24.86 9.02
CA ALA A 160 12.33 -25.00 8.29
C ALA A 160 12.06 -25.13 6.77
N PRO A 161 12.92 -24.59 5.91
CA PRO A 161 12.70 -24.64 4.46
C PRO A 161 12.39 -26.06 3.95
N GLY A 162 11.29 -26.20 3.20
CA GLY A 162 10.81 -27.45 2.66
C GLY A 162 10.10 -28.36 3.67
N VAL A 163 9.77 -27.87 4.85
CA VAL A 163 8.89 -28.55 5.81
C VAL A 163 7.48 -28.01 5.63
N GLU A 164 6.58 -28.89 5.23
CA GLU A 164 5.15 -28.61 5.14
C GLU A 164 4.44 -29.37 6.26
N PRO A 165 3.71 -28.70 7.15
CA PRO A 165 2.93 -29.39 8.17
C PRO A 165 1.79 -30.18 7.51
N GLU A 166 1.55 -31.41 7.96
CA GLU A 166 0.49 -32.27 7.44
C GLU A 166 -0.64 -32.45 8.46
N GLY A 167 -1.88 -32.37 7.98
CA GLY A 167 -3.10 -32.59 8.76
C GLY A 167 -3.33 -31.53 9.84
N ASP A 168 -3.91 -31.95 10.97
CA ASP A 168 -4.25 -31.06 12.10
C ASP A 168 -3.02 -30.76 13.00
N ALA A 169 -1.84 -31.26 12.65
CA ALA A 169 -0.63 -31.18 13.47
C ALA A 169 0.29 -30.04 13.03
N ILE A 170 -0.27 -28.83 12.88
CA ILE A 170 0.48 -27.64 12.48
C ILE A 170 1.23 -27.10 13.71
N ASP A 171 2.57 -27.06 13.65
CA ASP A 171 3.44 -26.57 14.73
C ASP A 171 4.31 -25.37 14.35
N CYS A 172 4.27 -24.96 13.09
CA CYS A 172 4.97 -23.84 12.53
C CYS A 172 4.21 -23.29 11.32
N LEU A 173 4.51 -22.06 10.88
CA LEU A 173 4.00 -21.50 9.64
C LEU A 173 4.87 -21.95 8.46
N PRO A 174 4.32 -22.61 7.43
CA PRO A 174 5.09 -23.00 6.25
C PRO A 174 5.53 -21.79 5.44
N GLN A 175 6.59 -21.93 4.68
CA GLN A 175 6.95 -20.98 3.66
C GLN A 175 5.92 -21.09 2.53
N CYS A 176 5.17 -20.02 2.30
CA CYS A 176 4.04 -19.98 1.39
C CYS A 176 4.22 -18.83 0.41
N GLU A 177 4.73 -19.14 -0.78
CA GLU A 177 5.00 -18.16 -1.83
C GLU A 177 4.37 -18.65 -3.14
N VAL A 178 3.67 -17.76 -3.82
CA VAL A 178 3.13 -18.00 -5.16
C VAL A 178 3.83 -17.04 -6.13
N ILE A 179 4.61 -17.62 -7.03
CA ILE A 179 5.25 -16.84 -8.09
C ILE A 179 4.20 -16.56 -9.18
N PRO A 180 3.90 -15.30 -9.48
CA PRO A 180 2.94 -14.94 -10.51
C PRO A 180 3.24 -15.58 -11.86
N GLN A 181 2.19 -15.95 -12.57
CA GLN A 181 2.33 -16.40 -13.95
C GLN A 181 2.11 -15.19 -14.86
N LYS A 182 2.97 -15.02 -15.87
CA LYS A 182 2.88 -13.92 -16.84
C LYS A 182 1.55 -13.91 -17.57
N SER A 183 0.53 -13.31 -16.96
CA SER A 183 -0.72 -13.01 -17.63
C SER A 183 -1.15 -11.60 -17.27
N PHE A 184 -1.24 -10.73 -18.28
CA PHE A 184 -1.82 -9.41 -18.16
C PHE A 184 -3.27 -9.46 -18.69
N GLU A 185 -4.18 -9.89 -17.86
CA GLU A 185 -5.63 -9.90 -18.15
C GLU A 185 -6.38 -9.06 -17.09
N PRO A 186 -5.98 -7.79 -16.86
CA PRO A 186 -6.63 -6.98 -15.85
C PRO A 186 -8.07 -6.70 -16.23
N VAL A 187 -8.90 -6.55 -15.21
CA VAL A 187 -10.30 -6.19 -15.34
C VAL A 187 -10.58 -4.92 -14.56
N LEU A 188 -11.60 -4.18 -14.97
CA LEU A 188 -12.13 -3.06 -14.21
C LEU A 188 -12.81 -3.63 -12.94
N LYS A 189 -12.20 -3.43 -11.75
CA LYS A 189 -12.78 -3.82 -10.47
C LYS A 189 -13.83 -2.79 -10.02
N TYR A 190 -13.47 -1.51 -10.01
CA TYR A 190 -14.29 -0.43 -9.46
C TYR A 190 -14.24 0.81 -10.36
N ALA A 191 -15.33 1.60 -10.34
CA ALA A 191 -15.40 2.89 -11.04
C ALA A 191 -16.26 3.89 -10.26
N TRP A 192 -15.71 5.08 -10.00
CA TRP A 192 -16.45 6.26 -9.59
C TRP A 192 -16.54 7.21 -10.78
N THR A 193 -17.75 7.61 -11.20
CA THR A 193 -17.97 8.32 -12.47
C THR A 193 -18.80 9.61 -12.33
N ASP A 194 -18.99 10.12 -11.11
CA ASP A 194 -19.87 11.26 -10.85
C ASP A 194 -19.25 12.63 -11.16
N GLY A 195 -17.98 12.68 -11.57
CA GLY A 195 -17.26 13.90 -11.93
C GLY A 195 -16.07 13.63 -12.84
N ASP A 196 -15.49 14.70 -13.36
CA ASP A 196 -14.23 14.66 -14.08
C ASP A 196 -13.06 14.79 -13.09
N VAL A 197 -11.98 14.04 -13.31
CA VAL A 197 -10.75 14.06 -12.49
C VAL A 197 -9.55 14.22 -13.41
N MET A 198 -8.66 15.20 -13.10
CA MET A 198 -7.52 15.57 -13.92
C MET A 198 -6.32 15.91 -13.04
N MET A 199 -6.01 15.01 -12.12
CA MET A 199 -4.91 15.12 -11.17
C MET A 199 -4.50 13.73 -10.69
N PRO A 200 -3.25 13.52 -10.19
CA PRO A 200 -2.88 12.26 -9.59
C PRO A 200 -3.64 12.09 -8.26
N PRO A 201 -4.34 10.98 -8.04
CA PRO A 201 -4.95 10.69 -6.75
C PRO A 201 -3.87 10.29 -5.74
N ILE A 202 -4.24 10.13 -4.48
CA ILE A 202 -3.45 9.44 -3.47
C ILE A 202 -4.24 8.28 -2.89
N VAL A 203 -3.53 7.33 -2.29
CA VAL A 203 -4.10 6.22 -1.51
C VAL A 203 -3.52 6.30 -0.11
N ILE A 204 -4.37 6.37 0.90
CA ILE A 204 -3.97 6.54 2.30
C ILE A 204 -5.06 6.08 3.24
N GLN A 205 -4.67 5.58 4.41
CA GLN A 205 -5.59 5.19 5.49
C GLN A 205 -6.17 6.45 6.15
N LEU A 206 -7.48 6.65 6.12
CA LEU A 206 -8.13 7.80 6.77
C LEU A 206 -9.02 7.43 7.95
N ASP A 207 -9.63 6.26 7.94
CA ASP A 207 -10.51 5.83 9.02
C ASP A 207 -10.28 4.37 9.43
N ASP A 208 -10.71 4.04 10.64
CA ASP A 208 -10.69 2.73 11.24
C ASP A 208 -11.90 1.92 10.74
N ASP A 209 -11.72 1.16 9.66
CA ASP A 209 -12.78 0.35 9.04
C ASP A 209 -13.04 -0.95 9.79
N ASN A 210 -12.05 -1.48 10.49
CA ASN A 210 -12.11 -2.73 11.21
C ASN A 210 -12.57 -2.55 12.67
N CYS A 211 -12.62 -1.29 13.16
CA CYS A 211 -13.09 -0.84 14.47
C CYS A 211 -12.23 -1.32 15.65
N ASP A 212 -10.94 -1.39 15.46
CA ASP A 212 -9.97 -1.73 16.50
C ASP A 212 -9.38 -0.51 17.23
N LEU A 213 -9.75 0.71 16.81
CA LEU A 213 -9.33 2.02 17.32
C LEU A 213 -7.90 2.41 16.92
N VAL A 214 -7.34 1.74 15.93
CA VAL A 214 -6.07 2.09 15.30
C VAL A 214 -6.34 2.33 13.82
N ILE A 215 -5.58 3.20 13.18
CA ILE A 215 -5.59 3.40 11.73
C ILE A 215 -4.25 2.89 11.22
N ASP A 216 -4.26 1.76 10.53
CA ASP A 216 -3.04 1.12 10.06
C ASP A 216 -3.26 0.30 8.76
N GLU A 217 -2.32 -0.56 8.43
CA GLU A 217 -2.37 -1.42 7.24
C GLU A 217 -3.48 -2.49 7.26
N ARG A 218 -4.24 -2.60 8.34
CA ARG A 218 -5.37 -3.53 8.47
C ARG A 218 -6.69 -2.91 8.05
N ASP A 219 -6.71 -1.60 7.83
CA ASP A 219 -7.85 -0.88 7.29
C ASP A 219 -7.85 -0.89 5.76
N ILE A 220 -9.01 -0.61 5.18
CA ILE A 220 -9.15 -0.43 3.73
C ILE A 220 -8.82 1.03 3.40
N PRO A 221 -7.80 1.31 2.59
CA PRO A 221 -7.40 2.68 2.35
C PRO A 221 -8.42 3.48 1.54
N GLU A 222 -8.38 4.79 1.68
CA GLU A 222 -9.13 5.71 0.85
C GLU A 222 -8.33 6.14 -0.37
N ILE A 223 -9.03 6.22 -1.50
CA ILE A 223 -8.56 6.94 -2.67
C ILE A 223 -9.03 8.39 -2.53
N VAL A 224 -8.08 9.31 -2.37
CA VAL A 224 -8.38 10.74 -2.25
C VAL A 224 -8.02 11.46 -3.55
N PHE A 225 -8.95 12.28 -4.03
CA PHE A 225 -8.80 13.02 -5.28
C PHE A 225 -9.66 14.27 -5.31
N SER A 226 -9.34 15.16 -6.23
CA SER A 226 -10.14 16.34 -6.53
C SER A 226 -10.90 16.16 -7.82
N SER A 227 -12.22 16.31 -7.76
CA SER A 227 -13.10 16.27 -8.95
C SER A 227 -13.56 17.67 -9.32
N PHE A 228 -13.97 17.86 -10.58
CA PHE A 228 -14.54 19.12 -11.07
C PHE A 228 -15.71 18.88 -12.00
N ALA A 229 -16.46 19.93 -12.30
CA ALA A 229 -17.60 19.88 -13.20
C ALA A 229 -17.61 21.08 -14.15
N GLY A 230 -18.26 20.90 -15.31
CA GLY A 230 -18.43 21.99 -16.27
C GLY A 230 -17.16 22.50 -16.94
N GLY A 231 -16.08 21.74 -16.88
CA GLY A 231 -14.78 22.09 -17.46
C GLY A 231 -14.00 23.14 -16.66
N ASP A 232 -14.40 23.46 -15.43
CA ASP A 232 -13.73 24.46 -14.60
C ASP A 232 -12.88 23.79 -13.51
N TYR A 233 -11.79 23.14 -13.90
CA TYR A 233 -10.85 22.50 -12.98
C TYR A 233 -10.02 23.51 -12.16
N ASN A 234 -10.00 24.79 -12.56
CA ASN A 234 -9.18 25.82 -11.90
C ASN A 234 -9.83 26.40 -10.63
N ASN A 235 -11.18 26.42 -10.55
CA ASN A 235 -11.87 27.24 -9.54
C ASN A 235 -12.98 26.50 -8.76
N ASN A 236 -13.33 25.28 -9.10
CA ASN A 236 -14.47 24.60 -8.47
C ASN A 236 -14.20 23.13 -8.16
N GLY A 237 -12.99 22.81 -7.76
CA GLY A 237 -12.65 21.47 -7.31
C GLY A 237 -13.44 21.08 -6.07
N THR A 238 -13.80 19.81 -6.00
CA THR A 238 -14.34 19.15 -4.82
C THR A 238 -13.36 18.07 -4.41
N LEU A 239 -12.76 18.19 -3.24
CA LEU A 239 -11.89 17.16 -2.67
C LEU A 239 -12.78 16.03 -2.15
N ARG A 240 -12.43 14.79 -2.45
CA ARG A 240 -13.21 13.60 -2.11
C ARG A 240 -12.32 12.50 -1.58
N ALA A 241 -12.85 11.74 -0.63
CA ALA A 241 -12.32 10.45 -0.22
C ALA A 241 -13.38 9.37 -0.51
N ILE A 242 -12.95 8.32 -1.19
CA ILE A 242 -13.77 7.13 -1.46
C ILE A 242 -13.02 5.89 -1.01
N SER A 243 -13.73 4.89 -0.54
CA SER A 243 -13.17 3.60 -0.15
C SER A 243 -13.96 2.46 -0.79
N VAL A 244 -13.44 1.25 -0.74
CA VAL A 244 -14.12 0.05 -1.21
C VAL A 244 -14.83 -0.62 -0.04
N LYS A 245 -16.15 -0.79 -0.16
CA LYS A 245 -16.96 -1.53 0.82
C LYS A 245 -17.93 -2.45 0.08
N ASP A 246 -17.99 -3.71 0.50
CA ASP A 246 -18.88 -4.72 -0.10
C ASP A 246 -18.74 -4.83 -1.64
N GLY A 247 -17.52 -4.68 -2.16
CA GLY A 247 -17.23 -4.77 -3.60
C GLY A 247 -17.66 -3.56 -4.42
N ALA A 248 -17.88 -2.40 -3.81
CA ALA A 248 -18.26 -1.15 -4.49
C ALA A 248 -17.62 0.07 -3.82
N PHE A 249 -17.45 1.15 -4.58
CA PHE A 249 -17.01 2.42 -4.00
C PHE A 249 -18.10 3.05 -3.13
N VAL A 250 -17.68 3.53 -1.97
CA VAL A 250 -18.46 4.35 -1.04
C VAL A 250 -17.73 5.69 -0.86
N GLU A 251 -18.46 6.81 -1.00
CA GLU A 251 -17.92 8.12 -0.67
C GLU A 251 -17.93 8.30 0.86
N LYS A 252 -16.77 8.48 1.45
CA LYS A 252 -16.61 8.78 2.87
C LYS A 252 -16.98 10.23 3.16
N TRP A 253 -16.40 11.15 2.39
CA TRP A 253 -16.71 12.57 2.46
C TRP A 253 -16.39 13.33 1.16
N ALA A 254 -16.96 14.53 1.04
CA ALA A 254 -16.65 15.47 -0.02
C ALA A 254 -16.59 16.90 0.53
N ALA A 255 -15.49 17.62 0.28
CA ALA A 255 -15.28 18.99 0.70
C ALA A 255 -15.31 19.93 -0.50
N THR A 256 -16.24 20.90 -0.47
CA THR A 256 -16.43 21.91 -1.54
C THR A 256 -16.40 23.33 -0.93
N PRO A 257 -15.22 23.86 -0.57
CA PRO A 257 -15.11 25.18 0.02
C PRO A 257 -15.50 26.29 -0.98
N VAL A 258 -16.30 27.26 -0.52
CA VAL A 258 -16.77 28.38 -1.37
C VAL A 258 -15.72 29.50 -1.45
N VAL A 259 -14.93 29.68 -0.40
CA VAL A 259 -13.83 30.65 -0.33
C VAL A 259 -12.53 29.90 -0.49
N ASP A 260 -11.62 30.42 -1.29
CA ASP A 260 -10.38 29.72 -1.62
C ASP A 260 -10.66 28.29 -2.09
N ALA A 261 -11.47 28.16 -3.13
CA ALA A 261 -11.93 26.86 -3.66
C ALA A 261 -10.75 25.94 -4.03
N ILE A 262 -10.96 24.63 -3.95
CA ILE A 262 -9.94 23.65 -4.36
C ILE A 262 -9.64 23.82 -5.86
N TRP A 263 -8.38 23.73 -6.21
CA TRP A 263 -7.94 23.69 -7.60
C TRP A 263 -7.96 22.22 -8.08
N GLY A 264 -9.00 21.84 -8.80
CA GLY A 264 -9.28 20.44 -9.18
C GLY A 264 -8.26 19.77 -10.10
N GLY A 265 -7.28 20.49 -10.61
CA GLY A 265 -6.19 19.95 -11.45
C GLY A 265 -4.82 19.99 -10.78
N ARG A 266 -4.75 20.10 -9.44
CA ARG A 266 -3.50 20.14 -8.68
C ARG A 266 -3.35 18.92 -7.80
N GLY A 267 -2.09 18.62 -7.44
CA GLY A 267 -1.75 17.50 -6.58
C GLY A 267 -2.25 17.70 -5.15
N ILE A 268 -2.27 16.61 -4.45
CA ILE A 268 -2.59 16.49 -3.03
C ILE A 268 -1.52 15.64 -2.36
N ALA A 269 -1.42 15.74 -1.04
CA ALA A 269 -0.58 14.87 -0.21
C ALA A 269 -1.37 14.43 1.02
N GLY A 270 -1.07 13.24 1.54
CA GLY A 270 -1.71 12.68 2.72
C GLY A 270 -0.72 12.04 3.67
N GLY A 271 -0.99 12.13 4.96
CA GLY A 271 -0.19 11.58 6.05
C GLY A 271 -0.52 12.26 7.37
N ASN A 272 0.01 11.73 8.46
CA ASN A 272 -0.18 12.30 9.79
C ASN A 272 0.70 13.56 9.96
N ILE A 273 0.09 14.74 9.82
CA ILE A 273 0.80 16.02 9.89
C ILE A 273 0.64 16.76 11.21
N ASP A 274 -0.24 16.30 12.10
CA ASP A 274 -0.48 16.98 13.38
C ASP A 274 -0.03 16.18 14.61
N GLY A 275 0.42 14.94 14.40
CA GLY A 275 0.88 14.01 15.42
C GLY A 275 -0.26 13.46 16.29
N LEU A 276 -1.51 13.56 15.85
CA LEU A 276 -2.68 12.95 16.48
C LEU A 276 -3.07 11.66 15.73
N PRO A 277 -3.88 10.78 16.32
CA PRO A 277 -4.39 9.62 15.58
C PRO A 277 -5.23 10.04 14.37
N GLY A 278 -4.95 9.46 13.22
CA GLY A 278 -5.56 9.77 11.93
C GLY A 278 -4.56 10.41 10.97
N ASN A 279 -4.93 10.44 9.70
CA ASN A 279 -4.12 11.04 8.65
C ASN A 279 -4.86 12.23 8.03
N GLU A 280 -4.13 13.28 7.71
CA GLU A 280 -4.63 14.49 7.11
C GLU A 280 -4.38 14.51 5.60
N VAL A 281 -5.12 15.36 4.92
CA VAL A 281 -4.97 15.60 3.49
C VAL A 281 -4.69 17.07 3.23
N VAL A 282 -3.60 17.36 2.52
CA VAL A 282 -3.23 18.71 2.08
C VAL A 282 -3.55 18.86 0.60
N ALA A 283 -4.33 19.88 0.25
CA ALA A 283 -4.72 20.20 -1.11
C ALA A 283 -4.43 21.67 -1.46
N CYS A 284 -4.25 21.93 -2.76
CA CYS A 284 -4.00 23.28 -3.27
C CYS A 284 -5.30 24.00 -3.63
N THR A 285 -5.36 25.32 -3.37
CA THR A 285 -6.51 26.16 -3.69
C THR A 285 -6.29 26.97 -4.96
N ALA A 286 -7.37 27.43 -5.56
CA ALA A 286 -7.36 28.34 -6.71
C ALA A 286 -6.67 29.71 -6.42
N THR A 287 -6.46 30.03 -5.15
CA THR A 287 -5.75 31.23 -4.70
C THR A 287 -4.31 30.96 -4.28
N HIS A 288 -3.76 29.81 -4.69
CA HIS A 288 -2.37 29.38 -4.47
C HIS A 288 -1.97 29.21 -3.00
N LYS A 289 -2.91 28.78 -2.18
CA LYS A 289 -2.71 28.43 -0.78
C LYS A 289 -2.74 26.91 -0.62
N ALA A 290 -2.04 26.38 0.37
CA ALA A 290 -2.26 25.04 0.87
C ALA A 290 -3.43 25.06 1.88
N ARG A 291 -4.22 24.00 1.88
CA ARG A 291 -5.33 23.79 2.81
C ARG A 291 -5.30 22.35 3.28
N ALA A 292 -5.32 22.16 4.59
CA ALA A 292 -5.37 20.82 5.19
C ALA A 292 -6.76 20.46 5.68
N TYR A 293 -7.05 19.19 5.61
CA TYR A 293 -8.30 18.55 6.05
C TYR A 293 -7.98 17.39 6.97
N THR A 294 -8.80 17.21 8.02
CA THR A 294 -8.75 16.02 8.86
C THR A 294 -9.19 14.78 8.09
N ALA A 295 -8.99 13.62 8.68
CA ALA A 295 -9.45 12.32 8.16
C ALA A 295 -10.94 12.30 7.78
N GLU A 296 -11.78 13.05 8.51
CA GLU A 296 -13.22 13.16 8.25
C GLU A 296 -13.58 14.25 7.24
N GLY A 297 -12.60 14.91 6.61
CA GLY A 297 -12.81 15.95 5.62
C GLY A 297 -13.16 17.31 6.20
N ALA A 298 -12.95 17.55 7.50
CA ALA A 298 -13.10 18.87 8.11
C ALA A 298 -11.83 19.71 7.86
N GLU A 299 -12.00 21.03 7.61
CA GLU A 299 -10.87 21.94 7.44
C GLU A 299 -10.04 22.04 8.73
N LEU A 300 -8.76 21.71 8.66
CA LEU A 300 -7.82 21.87 9.76
C LEU A 300 -7.19 23.26 9.76
N TRP A 301 -6.60 23.65 8.64
CA TRP A 301 -6.02 24.98 8.45
C TRP A 301 -5.97 25.40 6.96
N ILE A 302 -5.70 26.68 6.72
CA ILE A 302 -5.39 27.24 5.41
C ILE A 302 -4.20 28.19 5.53
N SER A 303 -3.20 28.02 4.67
CA SER A 303 -1.98 28.82 4.67
C SER A 303 -2.18 30.24 4.11
N GLU A 304 -1.13 31.05 4.18
CA GLU A 304 -0.99 32.22 3.31
C GLU A 304 -0.81 31.80 1.84
N ALA A 305 -0.89 32.74 0.91
CA ALA A 305 -0.65 32.47 -0.51
C ALA A 305 0.86 32.37 -0.79
N VAL A 306 1.36 31.14 -0.86
CA VAL A 306 2.80 30.82 -1.01
C VAL A 306 3.14 30.14 -2.33
N GLY A 307 2.12 29.84 -3.15
CA GLY A 307 2.28 29.03 -4.37
C GLY A 307 2.15 27.55 -4.03
N CYS A 308 1.00 26.94 -4.31
CA CYS A 308 0.74 25.52 -4.08
C CYS A 308 0.34 24.88 -5.40
N ASP A 309 1.04 23.83 -5.78
CA ASP A 309 0.79 23.04 -6.99
C ASP A 309 0.78 21.54 -6.72
N GLN A 310 1.85 21.00 -6.13
CA GLN A 310 1.96 19.62 -5.72
C GLN A 310 2.66 19.54 -4.37
N PRO A 311 1.91 19.49 -3.26
CA PRO A 311 2.48 19.40 -1.93
C PRO A 311 3.17 18.05 -1.72
N ALA A 312 4.19 18.04 -0.86
CA ALA A 312 4.83 16.85 -0.33
C ALA A 312 4.93 16.95 1.19
N LEU A 313 4.90 15.82 1.87
CA LEU A 313 5.03 15.72 3.32
C LEU A 313 6.39 15.10 3.65
N THR A 314 7.06 15.66 4.64
CA THR A 314 8.36 15.21 5.09
C THR A 314 8.63 15.77 6.49
N ASP A 315 9.40 15.10 7.31
CA ASP A 315 10.01 15.66 8.51
C ASP A 315 11.42 16.11 8.12
N LEU A 316 11.53 17.36 7.69
CA LEU A 316 12.76 17.89 7.07
C LEU A 316 13.90 18.07 8.06
N ASP A 317 13.60 18.39 9.32
CA ASP A 317 14.62 18.69 10.34
C ASP A 317 14.80 17.58 11.38
N GLY A 318 14.01 16.50 11.25
CA GLY A 318 14.10 15.31 12.09
C GLY A 318 13.62 15.56 13.53
N ASP A 319 12.73 16.55 13.73
CA ASP A 319 12.26 16.92 15.08
C ASP A 319 10.98 16.15 15.50
N GLY A 320 10.43 15.34 14.60
CA GLY A 320 9.21 14.56 14.79
C GLY A 320 7.93 15.33 14.52
N GLN A 321 8.03 16.52 13.93
CA GLN A 321 6.90 17.25 13.38
C GLN A 321 7.01 17.24 11.85
N VAL A 322 5.91 17.12 11.16
CA VAL A 322 5.88 16.99 9.70
C VAL A 322 5.74 18.37 9.07
N GLU A 323 6.56 18.65 8.07
CA GLU A 323 6.44 19.83 7.23
C GLU A 323 5.71 19.53 5.92
N VAL A 324 5.06 20.58 5.39
CA VAL A 324 4.52 20.58 4.04
C VAL A 324 5.46 21.33 3.11
N LEU A 325 6.17 20.56 2.27
CA LEU A 325 7.06 21.10 1.26
C LEU A 325 6.27 21.50 0.01
N LEU A 326 6.43 22.76 -0.40
CA LEU A 326 5.82 23.36 -1.59
C LEU A 326 6.91 23.85 -2.57
N GLU A 327 6.51 24.39 -3.72
CA GLU A 327 7.40 24.85 -4.78
C GLU A 327 8.30 26.05 -4.42
N GLY A 328 8.17 26.60 -3.25
CA GLY A 328 8.95 27.76 -2.79
C GLY A 328 8.74 28.11 -1.33
N ALA A 329 8.16 27.19 -0.59
CA ALA A 329 7.93 27.36 0.85
C ALA A 329 7.90 26.00 1.56
N VAL A 330 8.26 26.02 2.82
CA VAL A 330 8.05 24.96 3.81
C VAL A 330 7.05 25.48 4.82
N LEU A 331 6.04 24.68 5.13
CA LEU A 331 5.01 25.03 6.11
C LEU A 331 5.04 24.03 7.26
N ASP A 332 4.82 24.52 8.46
CA ASP A 332 4.48 23.70 9.63
C ASP A 332 3.21 22.89 9.34
N GLY A 333 3.30 21.56 9.38
CA GLY A 333 2.21 20.66 9.02
C GLY A 333 0.98 20.80 9.92
N LYS A 334 1.19 21.09 11.19
CA LYS A 334 0.13 21.21 12.19
C LYS A 334 -0.70 22.48 12.06
N THR A 335 -0.09 23.59 11.60
CA THR A 335 -0.73 24.92 11.61
C THR A 335 -0.83 25.58 10.25
N GLY A 336 -0.09 25.11 9.25
CA GLY A 336 0.04 25.74 7.93
C GLY A 336 0.81 27.06 7.94
N ALA A 337 1.54 27.35 9.01
CA ALA A 337 2.38 28.54 9.10
C ALA A 337 3.63 28.39 8.21
N VAL A 338 4.07 29.49 7.58
CA VAL A 338 5.28 29.46 6.77
C VAL A 338 6.51 29.44 7.69
N GLU A 339 7.34 28.44 7.57
CA GLU A 339 8.61 28.30 8.29
C GLU A 339 9.77 28.79 7.46
N LEU A 340 9.81 28.41 6.18
CA LEU A 340 10.82 28.83 5.23
C LEU A 340 10.17 29.26 3.92
N SER A 341 10.71 30.33 3.33
CA SER A 341 10.46 30.68 1.93
C SER A 341 11.78 30.65 1.17
N PHE A 342 11.82 29.95 0.04
CA PHE A 342 13.03 29.77 -0.73
C PHE A 342 12.82 30.07 -2.22
N ASP A 343 13.90 30.40 -2.94
CA ASP A 343 13.88 30.53 -4.39
C ASP A 343 14.33 29.22 -5.04
N ALA A 344 13.37 28.45 -5.55
CA ALA A 344 13.63 27.20 -6.24
C ALA A 344 14.37 27.34 -7.58
N ALA A 345 14.80 28.54 -7.98
CA ALA A 345 15.38 28.92 -9.28
C ALA A 345 14.57 28.45 -10.50
N GLY A 346 14.31 29.30 -11.44
CA GLY A 346 13.55 28.95 -12.64
C GLY A 346 12.62 30.05 -13.11
N THR A 347 11.87 29.81 -14.17
CA THR A 347 11.11 30.85 -14.87
C THR A 347 9.71 31.11 -14.31
N SER A 348 9.14 30.15 -13.53
CA SER A 348 7.79 30.28 -12.97
C SER A 348 7.63 29.36 -11.77
N TRP A 349 6.96 29.80 -10.70
CA TRP A 349 6.74 29.03 -9.47
C TRP A 349 6.03 27.70 -9.71
N TRP A 350 5.08 27.62 -10.62
CA TRP A 350 4.31 26.40 -10.94
C TRP A 350 5.06 25.40 -11.84
N HIS A 351 6.30 25.74 -12.26
CA HIS A 351 7.21 24.83 -12.98
C HIS A 351 8.38 24.34 -12.11
N LYS A 352 8.32 24.50 -10.79
CA LYS A 352 9.45 24.22 -9.92
C LYS A 352 9.04 23.26 -8.85
N LYS A 353 9.08 21.98 -9.14
CA LYS A 353 8.79 20.98 -8.11
C LYS A 353 10.01 20.82 -7.19
N ALA A 354 9.74 20.56 -5.92
CA ALA A 354 10.76 20.27 -4.93
C ALA A 354 10.53 18.90 -4.33
N ILE A 355 11.62 18.24 -3.96
CA ILE A 355 11.63 16.98 -3.21
C ILE A 355 12.53 17.15 -2.00
N ALA A 356 12.31 16.36 -0.95
CA ALA A 356 13.21 16.23 0.18
C ALA A 356 14.09 14.98 -0.02
N ALA A 357 15.39 15.08 0.20
CA ALA A 357 16.29 13.94 0.13
C ALA A 357 17.66 14.31 0.71
N ASP A 358 18.40 13.36 1.27
CA ASP A 358 19.83 13.49 1.61
C ASP A 358 20.66 13.46 0.31
N ALA A 359 20.80 14.62 -0.33
CA ALA A 359 21.43 14.73 -1.63
C ALA A 359 22.96 14.88 -1.55
N ASP A 360 23.52 15.13 -0.38
CA ASP A 360 24.96 15.30 -0.18
C ASP A 360 25.62 14.18 0.67
N GLY A 361 24.80 13.28 1.23
CA GLY A 361 25.24 12.10 1.97
C GLY A 361 25.65 12.39 3.40
N ASP A 362 25.13 13.46 4.03
CA ASP A 362 25.49 13.83 5.40
C ASP A 362 24.49 13.31 6.45
N GLY A 363 23.35 12.74 6.01
CA GLY A 363 22.31 12.13 6.82
C GLY A 363 21.21 13.09 7.25
N ALA A 364 21.20 14.32 6.74
CA ALA A 364 20.10 15.27 6.84
C ALA A 364 19.38 15.38 5.50
N LEU A 365 18.09 15.78 5.52
CA LEU A 365 17.36 16.00 4.28
C LEU A 365 17.57 17.43 3.78
N GLU A 366 17.85 17.59 2.50
CA GLU A 366 17.86 18.86 1.80
C GLU A 366 16.59 19.07 0.97
N ILE A 367 16.34 20.32 0.65
CA ILE A 367 15.35 20.69 -0.37
C ILE A 367 16.01 20.63 -1.75
N VAL A 368 15.66 19.64 -2.53
CA VAL A 368 16.18 19.43 -3.87
C VAL A 368 15.18 19.97 -4.89
N THR A 369 15.62 20.93 -5.68
CA THR A 369 14.87 21.50 -6.81
C THR A 369 15.53 21.08 -8.14
N PRO A 370 14.91 21.33 -9.29
CA PRO A 370 15.54 20.94 -10.57
C PRO A 370 16.96 21.44 -10.78
N SER A 371 17.36 22.55 -10.16
CA SER A 371 18.69 23.13 -10.36
C SER A 371 19.47 23.43 -9.09
N ARG A 372 18.88 23.25 -7.91
CA ARG A 372 19.49 23.60 -6.64
C ARG A 372 19.30 22.53 -5.58
N ILE A 373 20.27 22.48 -4.68
CA ILE A 373 20.16 21.86 -3.36
C ILE A 373 20.20 22.98 -2.35
N LEU A 374 19.28 23.01 -1.40
CA LEU A 374 19.18 24.00 -0.36
C LEU A 374 19.10 23.31 0.99
N GLU A 375 19.87 23.87 1.95
CA GLU A 375 19.73 23.54 3.36
C GLU A 375 18.42 24.07 3.94
N LEU A 376 18.01 23.57 5.09
CA LEU A 376 16.80 24.00 5.80
C LEU A 376 16.78 25.47 6.18
N ASP A 377 17.93 26.10 6.34
CA ASP A 377 18.02 27.55 6.61
C ASP A 377 17.89 28.40 5.33
N GLY A 378 17.65 27.78 4.18
CA GLY A 378 17.59 28.41 2.86
C GLY A 378 18.95 28.69 2.23
N THR A 379 20.03 28.22 2.84
CA THR A 379 21.36 28.31 2.24
C THR A 379 21.44 27.45 1.00
N VAL A 380 21.89 28.01 -0.12
CA VAL A 380 22.09 27.27 -1.35
C VAL A 380 23.40 26.48 -1.26
N LEU A 381 23.31 25.16 -1.16
CA LEU A 381 24.45 24.28 -1.16
C LEU A 381 25.04 24.09 -2.57
N ALA A 382 24.18 23.91 -3.56
CA ALA A 382 24.58 23.78 -4.96
C ALA A 382 23.59 24.54 -5.88
N ASP A 383 24.08 25.14 -6.99
CA ASP A 383 23.26 25.78 -8.03
C ASP A 383 23.86 25.54 -9.39
N THR A 384 23.22 24.68 -10.17
CA THR A 384 23.69 24.28 -11.51
C THR A 384 23.33 25.29 -12.59
N ALA A 385 22.38 26.19 -12.31
CA ALA A 385 21.73 27.07 -13.29
C ALA A 385 21.11 26.33 -14.50
N LEU A 386 20.88 25.01 -14.42
CA LEU A 386 20.13 24.25 -15.40
C LEU A 386 18.65 24.64 -15.33
N GLY A 387 17.93 24.52 -16.46
CA GLY A 387 16.48 24.55 -16.47
C GLY A 387 15.89 23.29 -15.85
N GLY A 388 14.60 23.32 -15.56
CA GLY A 388 13.90 22.11 -15.12
C GLY A 388 12.58 22.37 -14.45
N THR A 389 11.76 21.31 -14.42
CA THR A 389 10.41 21.33 -13.82
C THR A 389 10.27 20.22 -12.80
N PHE A 390 10.60 18.98 -13.15
CA PHE A 390 10.37 17.80 -12.33
C PHE A 390 11.68 17.12 -11.95
N PRO A 391 12.06 17.11 -10.68
CA PRO A 391 13.16 16.30 -10.18
C PRO A 391 12.70 14.88 -9.81
N ALA A 392 13.65 13.96 -9.82
CA ALA A 392 13.65 12.68 -9.13
C ALA A 392 15.07 12.40 -8.64
N ILE A 393 15.24 11.45 -7.75
CA ILE A 393 16.53 11.13 -7.15
C ILE A 393 16.69 9.61 -7.04
N ALA A 394 17.88 9.11 -7.35
CA ALA A 394 18.27 7.71 -7.20
C ALA A 394 19.78 7.57 -7.40
N ASP A 395 20.36 6.50 -6.89
CA ASP A 395 21.77 6.13 -7.12
C ASP A 395 21.89 5.31 -8.42
N LEU A 396 22.20 5.98 -9.53
CA LEU A 396 22.25 5.39 -10.88
C LEU A 396 23.56 4.67 -11.19
N ASP A 397 24.65 4.94 -10.45
CA ASP A 397 25.93 4.26 -10.63
C ASP A 397 26.29 3.31 -9.47
N LEU A 398 25.43 3.20 -8.48
CA LEU A 398 25.52 2.34 -7.30
C LEU A 398 26.78 2.66 -6.46
N ASP A 399 27.12 3.94 -6.37
CA ASP A 399 28.26 4.41 -5.59
C ASP A 399 27.90 4.83 -4.16
N GLY A 400 26.58 4.83 -3.85
CA GLY A 400 25.99 5.17 -2.55
C GLY A 400 25.60 6.63 -2.40
N LEU A 401 25.83 7.48 -3.42
CA LEU A 401 25.38 8.87 -3.47
C LEU A 401 24.39 9.03 -4.64
N PRO A 402 23.32 9.78 -4.45
CA PRO A 402 22.28 9.84 -5.46
C PRO A 402 22.59 10.82 -6.59
N GLU A 403 22.07 10.52 -7.78
CA GLU A 403 21.94 11.45 -8.88
C GLU A 403 20.57 12.11 -8.89
N ILE A 404 20.54 13.39 -9.25
CA ILE A 404 19.32 14.16 -9.45
C ILE A 404 18.98 14.13 -10.94
N VAL A 405 17.87 13.48 -11.24
CA VAL A 405 17.27 13.39 -12.58
C VAL A 405 16.31 14.54 -12.75
N VAL A 406 16.45 15.33 -13.83
CA VAL A 406 15.65 16.54 -14.04
C VAL A 406 15.02 16.54 -15.42
N VAL A 407 13.70 16.63 -15.46
CA VAL A 407 12.96 16.91 -16.70
C VAL A 407 12.80 18.43 -16.87
N ASP A 408 13.36 18.96 -17.96
CA ASP A 408 13.20 20.36 -18.35
C ASP A 408 12.08 20.48 -19.39
N ASN A 409 10.92 20.84 -18.90
CA ASN A 409 9.73 21.12 -19.69
C ASN A 409 9.15 22.48 -19.29
N VAL A 410 9.56 23.54 -19.96
CA VAL A 410 8.96 24.86 -19.78
C VAL A 410 8.02 25.12 -20.95
N HIS A 411 6.74 25.02 -20.68
CA HIS A 411 5.66 25.20 -21.65
C HIS A 411 5.84 26.47 -22.50
N GLY A 412 5.84 26.32 -23.81
CA GLY A 412 6.00 27.41 -24.78
C GLY A 412 7.43 27.92 -25.01
N THR A 413 8.45 27.27 -24.45
CA THR A 413 9.86 27.67 -24.62
C THR A 413 10.69 26.73 -25.52
N GLY A 414 10.11 25.61 -25.94
CA GLY A 414 10.82 24.62 -26.77
C GLY A 414 11.75 23.69 -25.97
N THR A 415 11.47 23.46 -24.69
CA THR A 415 12.24 22.54 -23.85
C THR A 415 11.54 21.19 -23.71
N HIS A 416 12.30 20.11 -23.91
CA HIS A 416 11.87 18.70 -23.79
C HIS A 416 13.10 17.85 -23.52
N PHE A 417 13.81 18.18 -22.43
CA PHE A 417 15.13 17.60 -22.18
C PHE A 417 15.19 16.91 -20.83
N LEU A 418 16.00 15.86 -20.73
CA LEU A 418 16.47 15.29 -19.50
C LEU A 418 17.86 15.84 -19.18
N HIS A 419 18.07 16.22 -17.92
CA HIS A 419 19.36 16.54 -17.34
C HIS A 419 19.66 15.56 -16.21
N LEU A 420 20.94 15.32 -15.95
CA LEU A 420 21.43 14.51 -14.87
C LEU A 420 22.60 15.21 -14.20
N TRP A 421 22.53 15.40 -12.90
CA TRP A 421 23.58 16.02 -12.11
C TRP A 421 23.58 15.48 -10.67
N ARG A 422 24.65 15.73 -9.93
CA ARG A 422 24.75 15.33 -8.52
C ARG A 422 25.50 16.37 -7.68
N HIS A 423 25.37 16.29 -6.36
CA HIS A 423 26.21 17.02 -5.44
C HIS A 423 27.68 16.57 -5.58
N SER A 424 28.60 17.51 -5.34
CA SER A 424 30.03 17.20 -5.33
C SER A 424 30.80 18.20 -4.48
N ALA A 425 31.13 17.85 -3.28
CA ALA A 425 31.87 18.69 -2.33
C ALA A 425 33.27 19.09 -2.80
N VAL A 426 33.80 18.46 -3.86
CA VAL A 426 35.16 18.70 -4.35
C VAL A 426 35.22 19.57 -5.61
N LEU A 427 34.11 19.76 -6.30
CA LEU A 427 34.04 20.56 -7.51
C LEU A 427 33.60 21.99 -7.23
N PRO A 428 34.01 22.98 -8.04
CA PRO A 428 33.54 24.35 -7.91
C PRO A 428 32.00 24.45 -8.07
N GLY A 429 31.35 25.07 -7.10
CA GLY A 429 29.89 25.22 -7.06
C GLY A 429 29.17 24.02 -6.45
N ASN A 430 29.90 23.05 -5.91
CA ASN A 430 29.40 21.86 -5.21
C ASN A 430 28.49 20.97 -6.06
N PHE A 431 28.70 20.90 -7.38
CA PHE A 431 27.93 20.00 -8.25
C PHE A 431 28.75 19.47 -9.43
N GLU A 432 28.28 18.36 -10.00
CA GLU A 432 28.75 17.77 -11.25
C GLU A 432 27.55 17.59 -12.19
N VAL A 433 27.62 18.14 -13.39
CA VAL A 433 26.64 17.86 -14.45
C VAL A 433 27.11 16.66 -15.25
N LEU A 434 26.40 15.55 -15.12
CA LEU A 434 26.72 14.27 -15.77
C LEU A 434 26.18 14.21 -17.19
N ARG A 435 24.93 14.66 -17.39
CA ARG A 435 24.25 14.76 -18.68
C ARG A 435 23.43 16.04 -18.77
N GLN A 436 23.30 16.58 -19.96
CA GLN A 436 22.39 17.69 -20.22
C GLN A 436 21.81 17.63 -21.62
N ASN A 437 20.60 18.15 -21.80
CA ASN A 437 19.88 18.24 -23.07
C ASN A 437 19.72 16.89 -23.77
N LEU A 438 19.42 15.82 -23.01
CA LEU A 438 19.01 14.56 -23.59
C LEU A 438 17.57 14.70 -24.10
N ASP A 439 17.37 14.42 -25.39
CA ASP A 439 16.11 14.65 -26.09
C ASP A 439 15.05 13.61 -25.70
N LEU A 440 14.01 14.02 -24.97
CA LEU A 440 12.89 13.18 -24.58
C LEU A 440 12.05 12.71 -25.78
N ASN A 441 12.03 13.47 -26.83
CA ASN A 441 11.27 13.16 -28.04
C ASN A 441 12.02 12.21 -28.99
N HIS A 442 13.27 11.88 -28.66
CA HIS A 442 14.13 10.99 -29.47
C HIS A 442 14.15 11.37 -30.97
N GLY A 443 14.26 12.68 -31.23
CA GLY A 443 14.25 13.22 -32.58
C GLY A 443 12.88 13.35 -33.25
N ASN A 444 11.81 13.05 -32.58
CA ASN A 444 10.46 13.18 -33.11
C ASN A 444 9.81 14.48 -32.62
N LEU A 445 9.47 15.39 -33.54
CA LEU A 445 8.78 16.64 -33.21
C LEU A 445 7.27 16.57 -33.44
N THR A 446 6.80 15.55 -34.16
CA THR A 446 5.40 15.37 -34.47
C THR A 446 4.93 13.98 -34.12
N THR A 447 3.67 13.86 -33.71
CA THR A 447 3.00 12.58 -33.67
C THR A 447 1.98 12.48 -34.79
N GLN A 448 1.65 11.26 -35.21
CA GLN A 448 0.50 11.03 -36.08
C GLN A 448 -0.84 11.46 -35.43
N PHE A 449 -0.83 11.72 -34.13
CA PHE A 449 -2.02 11.99 -33.31
C PHE A 449 -2.27 13.48 -33.12
N CYS A 450 -1.25 14.29 -32.81
CA CYS A 450 -1.46 15.69 -32.41
C CYS A 450 -1.58 16.66 -33.60
N GLY A 451 -1.13 16.28 -34.78
CA GLY A 451 -1.27 17.10 -36.00
C GLY A 451 -0.50 18.43 -36.00
N ALA A 452 0.37 18.66 -35.04
CA ALA A 452 1.22 19.82 -34.87
C ALA A 452 2.64 19.39 -34.44
N GLU A 453 3.62 20.29 -34.58
CA GLU A 453 4.95 20.09 -34.02
C GLU A 453 4.95 20.47 -32.52
N PHE A 454 5.52 19.60 -31.70
CA PHE A 454 5.72 19.83 -30.28
C PHE A 454 7.20 19.91 -29.97
N GLU A 455 7.63 21.10 -29.63
CA GLU A 455 9.02 21.41 -29.25
C GLU A 455 9.18 21.43 -27.71
N TYR A 456 8.15 21.07 -26.96
CA TYR A 456 8.15 21.00 -25.49
C TYR A 456 7.48 19.69 -25.04
N GLY A 457 7.67 19.31 -23.81
CA GLY A 457 7.04 18.15 -23.20
C GLY A 457 7.98 17.40 -22.28
N GLY A 458 7.42 16.76 -21.31
CA GLY A 458 8.08 15.95 -20.31
C GLY A 458 7.37 16.08 -18.96
N GLY A 459 6.82 14.98 -18.48
CA GLY A 459 6.18 14.85 -17.17
C GLY A 459 7.16 14.43 -16.08
N PRO A 460 6.67 14.15 -14.87
CA PRO A 460 7.47 13.64 -13.78
C PRO A 460 8.21 12.36 -14.17
N PRO A 461 9.55 12.27 -13.97
CA PRO A 461 10.29 11.07 -14.27
C PRO A 461 10.00 9.96 -13.25
N THR A 462 10.08 8.72 -13.70
CA THR A 462 10.11 7.52 -12.87
C THR A 462 11.50 6.91 -12.91
N VAL A 463 11.92 6.28 -11.82
CA VAL A 463 13.19 5.55 -11.77
C VAL A 463 12.91 4.12 -11.29
N ALA A 464 13.41 3.14 -12.03
CA ALA A 464 13.30 1.72 -11.70
C ALA A 464 14.28 0.91 -12.56
N ASP A 465 14.53 -0.33 -12.20
CA ASP A 465 15.23 -1.28 -13.06
C ASP A 465 14.25 -1.83 -14.12
N PHE A 466 14.23 -1.22 -15.32
CA PHE A 466 13.30 -1.61 -16.38
C PHE A 466 13.78 -2.82 -17.17
N ASP A 467 15.08 -3.07 -17.27
CA ASP A 467 15.61 -4.13 -18.09
C ASP A 467 16.18 -5.33 -17.28
N GLY A 468 16.19 -5.21 -15.96
CA GLY A 468 16.61 -6.26 -15.03
C GLY A 468 18.14 -6.41 -14.97
N ASP A 469 18.90 -5.36 -15.29
CA ASP A 469 20.37 -5.41 -15.27
C ASP A 469 20.95 -5.04 -13.87
N GLY A 470 20.09 -4.72 -12.91
CA GLY A 470 20.42 -4.37 -11.54
C GLY A 470 20.81 -2.90 -11.35
N THR A 471 20.66 -2.07 -12.39
CA THR A 471 20.94 -0.63 -12.36
C THR A 471 19.65 0.12 -12.63
N PRO A 472 19.27 1.15 -11.82
CA PRO A 472 18.07 1.91 -12.09
C PRO A 472 18.12 2.64 -13.42
N ASP A 473 17.04 2.63 -14.16
CA ASP A 473 16.83 3.33 -15.43
C ASP A 473 15.83 4.48 -15.24
N VAL A 474 15.67 5.35 -16.23
CA VAL A 474 14.81 6.54 -16.14
C VAL A 474 13.73 6.51 -17.20
N GLY A 475 12.45 6.50 -16.79
CA GLY A 475 11.29 6.59 -17.65
C GLY A 475 10.66 8.00 -17.63
N VAL A 476 10.30 8.53 -18.81
CA VAL A 476 9.68 9.86 -18.93
C VAL A 476 8.60 9.85 -20.01
N ALA A 477 7.42 10.35 -19.66
CA ALA A 477 6.36 10.66 -20.61
C ALA A 477 6.58 12.06 -21.21
N GLY A 478 6.49 12.18 -22.52
CA GLY A 478 6.56 13.46 -23.25
C GLY A 478 5.30 13.72 -24.09
N ALA A 479 5.23 14.85 -24.75
CA ALA A 479 4.10 15.19 -25.62
C ALA A 479 3.91 14.18 -26.77
N VAL A 480 4.99 13.69 -27.32
CA VAL A 480 5.00 12.87 -28.55
C VAL A 480 5.30 11.40 -28.30
N GLY A 481 5.74 11.04 -27.10
CA GLY A 481 6.11 9.67 -26.79
C GLY A 481 6.53 9.45 -25.35
N TYR A 482 6.64 8.20 -24.98
CA TYR A 482 7.26 7.73 -23.74
C TYR A 482 8.66 7.21 -24.06
N VAL A 483 9.65 7.60 -23.28
CA VAL A 483 11.06 7.23 -23.46
C VAL A 483 11.61 6.61 -22.19
N VAL A 484 12.42 5.56 -22.32
CA VAL A 484 13.21 5.00 -21.22
C VAL A 484 14.68 5.09 -21.56
N PHE A 485 15.46 5.64 -20.64
CA PHE A 485 16.90 5.77 -20.71
C PHE A 485 17.56 4.76 -19.78
N SER A 486 18.59 4.06 -20.26
CA SER A 486 19.40 3.19 -19.41
C SER A 486 20.27 4.00 -18.46
N GLY A 487 20.10 3.80 -17.14
CA GLY A 487 20.93 4.45 -16.12
C GLY A 487 22.40 4.15 -16.29
N LYS A 488 22.73 2.90 -16.53
CA LYS A 488 24.11 2.46 -16.83
C LYS A 488 24.75 3.20 -18.00
N LYS A 489 23.98 3.46 -19.07
CA LYS A 489 24.47 4.23 -20.22
C LYS A 489 24.47 5.73 -19.97
N LEU A 490 23.56 6.21 -19.13
CA LEU A 490 23.56 7.60 -18.68
C LEU A 490 24.84 7.92 -17.92
N MET A 491 25.33 7.01 -17.09
CA MET A 491 26.54 7.20 -16.28
C MET A 491 27.84 6.99 -17.10
N ASP A 492 27.83 6.36 -18.29
CA ASP A 492 29.03 6.23 -19.12
C ASP A 492 29.20 7.46 -20.03
N PRO A 493 30.16 8.37 -19.77
CA PRO A 493 30.36 9.59 -20.55
C PRO A 493 30.77 9.33 -22.02
N ASN A 494 31.13 8.09 -22.37
CA ASN A 494 31.54 7.73 -23.74
C ASN A 494 30.35 7.30 -24.61
N VAL A 495 29.18 7.06 -24.00
CA VAL A 495 27.94 6.73 -24.73
C VAL A 495 27.35 8.01 -25.30
N ALA A 496 27.02 8.00 -26.59
CA ALA A 496 26.39 9.16 -27.22
C ALA A 496 24.95 9.37 -26.69
N PRO A 497 24.48 10.62 -26.62
CA PRO A 497 23.13 10.90 -26.04
C PRO A 497 21.99 10.05 -26.62
N ALA A 498 21.95 9.84 -27.94
CA ALA A 498 20.91 9.03 -28.57
C ALA A 498 21.01 7.53 -28.24
N ASP A 499 22.21 7.05 -27.87
CA ASP A 499 22.45 5.63 -27.53
C ASP A 499 22.14 5.30 -26.06
N THR A 500 21.82 6.30 -25.25
CA THR A 500 21.40 6.11 -23.86
C THR A 500 19.96 5.58 -23.76
N VAL A 501 19.14 5.73 -24.80
CA VAL A 501 17.77 5.28 -24.85
C VAL A 501 17.70 3.75 -24.95
N LEU A 502 16.89 3.12 -24.09
CA LEU A 502 16.50 1.72 -24.21
C LEU A 502 15.41 1.57 -25.27
N TRP A 503 14.35 2.32 -25.13
CA TRP A 503 13.27 2.34 -26.11
C TRP A 503 12.48 3.66 -26.08
N PHE A 504 11.73 3.91 -27.17
CA PHE A 504 10.82 5.03 -27.34
C PHE A 504 9.52 4.54 -28.00
N LYS A 505 8.38 4.96 -27.46
CA LYS A 505 7.04 4.65 -28.00
C LYS A 505 6.24 5.93 -28.19
N GLN A 506 5.60 6.09 -29.34
CA GLN A 506 4.73 7.23 -29.58
C GLN A 506 3.45 7.14 -28.74
N THR A 507 3.12 8.25 -28.08
CA THR A 507 1.92 8.47 -27.27
C THR A 507 1.23 9.76 -27.71
N GLN A 508 0.11 10.08 -27.11
CA GLN A 508 -0.66 11.28 -27.41
C GLN A 508 -0.91 12.09 -26.12
N ASP A 509 -0.08 13.08 -25.84
CA ASP A 509 -0.37 14.14 -24.86
C ASP A 509 -0.25 15.50 -25.55
N CYS A 510 -1.27 15.85 -26.34
CA CYS A 510 -1.28 17.04 -27.18
C CYS A 510 -1.76 18.29 -26.43
N SER A 511 -2.33 18.13 -25.23
CA SER A 511 -2.91 19.25 -24.48
C SER A 511 -1.94 19.82 -23.46
N SER A 512 -1.37 19.00 -22.57
CA SER A 512 -0.50 19.48 -21.50
C SER A 512 0.97 19.18 -21.73
N ALA A 513 1.27 17.98 -22.20
CA ALA A 513 2.61 17.42 -22.26
C ALA A 513 3.31 17.29 -20.88
N PHE A 514 2.53 17.14 -19.81
CA PHE A 514 3.00 17.07 -18.42
C PHE A 514 2.58 15.79 -17.69
N THR A 515 1.87 14.87 -18.35
CA THR A 515 1.46 13.62 -17.72
C THR A 515 2.65 12.80 -17.28
N GLY A 516 2.52 12.18 -16.13
CA GLY A 516 3.51 11.26 -15.59
C GLY A 516 3.15 9.80 -15.82
N SER A 517 3.94 8.94 -15.21
CA SER A 517 3.72 7.50 -15.12
C SER A 517 4.02 7.01 -13.71
N SER A 518 3.60 5.80 -13.41
CA SER A 518 4.18 4.98 -12.37
C SER A 518 4.79 3.73 -12.97
N VAL A 519 5.53 3.00 -12.17
CA VAL A 519 6.16 1.74 -12.57
C VAL A 519 5.92 0.70 -11.50
N PHE A 520 5.82 -0.56 -11.91
CA PHE A 520 5.61 -1.67 -11.01
C PHE A 520 6.02 -2.98 -11.66
N ASP A 521 6.63 -3.88 -10.90
CA ASP A 521 6.98 -5.23 -11.34
C ASP A 521 5.81 -6.17 -11.03
N PHE A 522 4.83 -6.26 -11.95
CA PHE A 522 3.59 -7.01 -11.73
C PHE A 522 3.78 -8.51 -11.64
N ASP A 523 4.79 -9.07 -12.27
CA ASP A 523 5.04 -10.50 -12.31
C ASP A 523 6.24 -10.94 -11.43
N GLY A 524 6.83 -10.00 -10.67
CA GLY A 524 7.93 -10.27 -9.74
C GLY A 524 9.21 -10.77 -10.41
N ASN A 525 9.42 -10.43 -11.68
CA ASN A 525 10.57 -10.92 -12.45
C ASN A 525 11.82 -10.04 -12.30
N GLY A 526 11.76 -8.99 -11.48
CA GLY A 526 12.83 -8.03 -11.24
C GLY A 526 12.93 -6.95 -12.32
N LYS A 527 11.90 -6.76 -13.16
CA LYS A 527 11.82 -5.76 -14.21
C LYS A 527 10.52 -4.98 -14.07
N ALA A 528 10.63 -3.68 -13.93
CA ALA A 528 9.45 -2.87 -13.76
C ALA A 528 8.71 -2.60 -15.07
N GLU A 529 7.42 -2.87 -15.13
CA GLU A 529 6.52 -2.43 -16.19
C GLU A 529 6.15 -0.96 -16.00
N VAL A 530 5.88 -0.27 -17.11
CA VAL A 530 5.41 1.12 -17.10
C VAL A 530 3.90 1.17 -17.15
N VAL A 531 3.27 1.86 -16.20
CA VAL A 531 1.84 2.20 -16.25
C VAL A 531 1.70 3.66 -16.62
N TYR A 532 1.14 3.92 -17.79
CA TYR A 532 1.02 5.28 -18.35
C TYR A 532 -0.35 5.53 -18.96
N ALA A 533 -0.90 6.71 -18.72
CA ALA A 533 -2.15 7.17 -19.34
C ALA A 533 -1.91 8.45 -20.15
N ASP A 534 -2.22 8.40 -21.46
CA ASP A 534 -2.24 9.56 -22.33
C ASP A 534 -3.66 10.15 -22.49
N GLU A 535 -3.90 10.98 -23.48
CA GLU A 535 -5.22 11.59 -23.73
C GLU A 535 -6.32 10.58 -24.07
N LEU A 536 -5.99 9.34 -24.47
CA LEU A 536 -6.94 8.36 -24.99
C LEU A 536 -6.89 7.01 -24.28
N TYR A 537 -5.71 6.57 -23.85
CA TYR A 537 -5.51 5.21 -23.37
C TYR A 537 -4.64 5.16 -22.14
N MET A 538 -5.03 4.31 -21.20
CA MET A 538 -4.10 3.75 -20.21
C MET A 538 -3.40 2.55 -20.85
N ARG A 539 -2.08 2.44 -20.66
CA ARG A 539 -1.27 1.33 -21.17
C ARG A 539 -0.35 0.81 -20.09
N ILE A 540 -0.07 -0.49 -20.19
CA ILE A 540 1.05 -1.11 -19.52
C ILE A 540 2.06 -1.49 -20.60
N TYR A 541 3.32 -1.08 -20.43
CA TYR A 541 4.41 -1.42 -21.32
C TYR A 541 5.39 -2.35 -20.62
N ASP A 542 5.87 -3.38 -21.33
CA ASP A 542 7.04 -4.16 -20.93
C ASP A 542 8.24 -3.23 -20.74
N GLY A 543 8.85 -3.25 -19.55
CA GLY A 543 9.93 -2.31 -19.21
C GLY A 543 11.16 -2.43 -20.09
N THR A 544 11.51 -3.64 -20.50
CA THR A 544 12.70 -3.89 -21.32
C THR A 544 12.55 -3.42 -22.77
N THR A 545 11.34 -3.54 -23.35
CA THR A 545 11.12 -3.40 -24.80
C THR A 545 10.12 -2.32 -25.17
N GLY A 546 9.31 -1.88 -24.21
CA GLY A 546 8.17 -1.01 -24.44
C GLY A 546 7.07 -1.68 -25.27
N GLU A 547 7.00 -3.02 -25.34
CA GLU A 547 5.84 -3.70 -25.93
C GLU A 547 4.60 -3.40 -25.11
N VAL A 548 3.47 -3.16 -25.77
CA VAL A 548 2.20 -2.89 -25.09
C VAL A 548 1.64 -4.22 -24.60
N LEU A 549 1.61 -4.39 -23.27
CA LEU A 549 1.04 -5.56 -22.61
C LEU A 549 -0.48 -5.40 -22.42
N LEU A 550 -0.91 -4.16 -22.13
CA LEU A 550 -2.31 -3.80 -21.96
C LEU A 550 -2.59 -2.44 -22.60
N GLN A 551 -3.77 -2.25 -23.17
CA GLN A 551 -4.30 -0.95 -23.56
C GLN A 551 -5.80 -0.89 -23.28
N GLU A 552 -6.20 0.10 -22.44
CA GLU A 552 -7.59 0.35 -22.06
C GLU A 552 -8.00 1.78 -22.40
N CYS A 553 -9.25 1.97 -22.82
CA CYS A 553 -9.78 3.30 -23.08
C CYS A 553 -9.73 4.16 -21.81
N ASN A 554 -9.06 5.32 -21.86
CA ASN A 554 -8.96 6.28 -20.76
C ASN A 554 -8.82 7.68 -21.32
N THR A 555 -9.95 8.42 -21.43
CA THR A 555 -9.89 9.79 -21.97
C THR A 555 -9.48 10.81 -20.92
N SER A 556 -8.61 11.74 -21.29
CA SER A 556 -8.21 12.87 -20.45
C SER A 556 -7.94 14.12 -21.29
N GLY A 557 -8.15 15.28 -20.70
CA GLY A 557 -7.63 16.55 -21.19
C GLY A 557 -6.26 16.89 -20.61
N THR A 558 -5.65 15.99 -19.95
CA THR A 558 -4.32 15.91 -19.33
C THR A 558 -3.82 17.18 -18.61
N LEU A 559 -3.21 16.97 -17.45
CA LEU A 559 -2.35 17.90 -16.71
C LEU A 559 -1.18 17.11 -16.09
N HIS A 560 -1.15 16.96 -14.77
CA HIS A 560 -0.09 16.27 -14.02
C HIS A 560 -0.48 14.84 -13.61
N GLU A 561 -1.65 14.37 -14.02
CA GLU A 561 -2.13 13.06 -13.65
C GLU A 561 -1.24 11.93 -14.17
N TYR A 562 -1.17 10.89 -13.39
CA TYR A 562 -0.58 9.60 -13.75
C TYR A 562 -1.33 8.48 -13.02
N PRO A 563 -1.36 7.28 -13.58
CA PRO A 563 -1.84 6.11 -12.86
C PRO A 563 -0.93 5.81 -11.68
N LEU A 564 -1.45 5.24 -10.62
CA LEU A 564 -0.66 4.73 -9.51
C LEU A 564 -0.99 3.26 -9.24
N VAL A 565 -0.12 2.57 -8.50
CA VAL A 565 -0.30 1.17 -8.14
C VAL A 565 -0.28 1.05 -6.62
N ALA A 566 -1.39 0.55 -6.03
CA ALA A 566 -1.54 0.30 -4.61
C ALA A 566 -2.64 -0.74 -4.39
N ASP A 567 -2.63 -1.47 -3.28
CA ASP A 567 -3.76 -2.31 -2.86
C ASP A 567 -4.86 -1.39 -2.28
N VAL A 568 -5.98 -1.23 -2.97
CA VAL A 568 -7.05 -0.29 -2.58
C VAL A 568 -8.28 -0.95 -1.98
N ASP A 569 -8.36 -2.27 -1.98
CA ASP A 569 -9.49 -3.02 -1.44
C ASP A 569 -9.10 -4.06 -0.38
N GLY A 570 -7.85 -4.07 0.03
CA GLY A 570 -7.34 -4.90 1.11
C GLY A 570 -7.19 -6.37 0.75
N ASP A 571 -7.18 -6.71 -0.55
CA ASP A 571 -7.01 -8.08 -1.01
C ASP A 571 -5.52 -8.49 -1.13
N SER A 572 -4.62 -7.59 -0.79
CA SER A 572 -3.16 -7.72 -0.85
C SER A 572 -2.58 -7.82 -2.26
N GLN A 573 -3.36 -7.68 -3.31
CA GLN A 573 -2.89 -7.65 -4.69
C GLN A 573 -2.67 -6.21 -5.14
N ALA A 574 -1.84 -6.03 -6.16
CA ALA A 574 -1.67 -4.73 -6.76
C ALA A 574 -2.90 -4.32 -7.57
N ASP A 575 -3.36 -3.10 -7.35
CA ASP A 575 -4.41 -2.46 -8.15
C ASP A 575 -3.84 -1.24 -8.87
N ILE A 576 -4.34 -0.98 -10.08
CA ILE A 576 -4.00 0.22 -10.84
C ILE A 576 -5.13 1.22 -10.68
N VAL A 577 -4.84 2.37 -10.08
CA VAL A 577 -5.76 3.50 -9.96
C VAL A 577 -5.49 4.50 -11.07
N VAL A 578 -6.47 4.76 -11.92
CA VAL A 578 -6.33 5.72 -13.01
C VAL A 578 -7.47 6.73 -13.00
N THR A 579 -7.14 8.00 -13.22
CA THR A 579 -8.09 9.09 -13.35
C THR A 579 -8.43 9.38 -14.81
N SER A 580 -9.61 9.90 -15.05
CA SER A 580 -10.08 10.24 -16.39
C SER A 580 -11.08 11.39 -16.38
N ASN A 581 -11.20 12.06 -17.52
CA ASN A 581 -12.13 13.17 -17.68
C ASN A 581 -12.62 13.32 -19.13
N SER A 582 -13.73 14.01 -19.27
CA SER A 582 -14.34 14.32 -20.57
C SER A 582 -14.00 15.73 -21.07
N TYR A 583 -13.05 16.42 -20.43
CA TYR A 583 -12.73 17.84 -20.66
C TYR A 583 -12.31 18.13 -22.10
N SER A 584 -11.44 17.32 -22.69
CA SER A 584 -10.95 17.50 -24.06
C SER A 584 -12.01 17.22 -25.13
N GLY A 585 -13.10 16.52 -24.78
CA GLY A 585 -14.11 16.03 -25.73
C GLY A 585 -13.61 14.89 -26.64
N LEU A 586 -12.42 14.37 -26.39
CA LEU A 586 -11.86 13.22 -27.12
C LEU A 586 -12.64 11.95 -26.80
N THR A 587 -12.63 11.02 -27.75
CA THR A 587 -13.23 9.69 -27.61
C THR A 587 -12.23 8.64 -28.04
N CYS A 588 -12.17 7.53 -27.33
CA CYS A 588 -11.35 6.39 -27.76
C CYS A 588 -11.81 5.90 -29.13
N PRO A 589 -10.90 5.81 -30.11
CA PRO A 589 -11.29 5.55 -31.50
C PRO A 589 -11.93 4.16 -31.75
N VAL A 590 -11.61 3.18 -30.92
CA VAL A 590 -12.12 1.81 -31.06
C VAL A 590 -13.43 1.64 -30.31
N GLU A 591 -13.48 2.03 -29.04
CA GLU A 591 -14.62 1.88 -28.13
C GLU A 591 -15.71 2.92 -28.39
N MET A 592 -15.38 4.02 -29.08
CA MET A 592 -16.27 5.14 -29.40
C MET A 592 -16.92 5.74 -28.14
N MET A 593 -16.17 5.79 -27.04
CA MET A 593 -16.64 6.27 -25.74
C MET A 593 -15.68 7.25 -25.10
N GLN A 594 -16.15 7.96 -24.11
CA GLN A 594 -15.37 8.76 -23.18
C GLN A 594 -15.40 8.11 -21.81
N THR A 595 -14.36 8.31 -21.03
CA THR A 595 -14.31 7.89 -19.63
C THR A 595 -14.20 9.12 -18.74
N ARG A 596 -14.52 8.97 -17.46
CA ARG A 596 -14.33 10.01 -16.45
C ARG A 596 -14.30 9.42 -15.05
N GLY A 597 -13.77 10.20 -14.11
CA GLY A 597 -13.71 9.82 -12.70
C GLY A 597 -12.46 9.04 -12.33
N VAL A 598 -12.62 8.14 -11.39
CA VAL A 598 -11.57 7.24 -10.90
C VAL A 598 -11.94 5.82 -11.25
N ARG A 599 -11.01 5.06 -11.80
CA ARG A 599 -11.21 3.66 -12.16
C ARG A 599 -10.08 2.83 -11.58
N VAL A 600 -10.40 1.65 -11.09
CA VAL A 600 -9.48 0.69 -10.53
C VAL A 600 -9.48 -0.57 -11.35
N PHE A 601 -8.30 -0.99 -11.78
CA PHE A 601 -8.08 -2.23 -12.50
C PHE A 601 -7.21 -3.15 -11.65
N GLY A 602 -7.56 -4.43 -11.60
CA GLY A 602 -6.82 -5.45 -10.89
C GLY A 602 -6.86 -6.79 -11.59
N ASP A 603 -6.13 -7.78 -11.08
CA ASP A 603 -6.14 -9.13 -11.60
C ASP A 603 -7.13 -10.00 -10.84
N THR A 604 -8.14 -10.53 -11.52
CA THR A 604 -9.16 -11.42 -10.90
C THR A 604 -8.63 -12.82 -10.58
N LYS A 605 -7.41 -13.14 -10.95
CA LYS A 605 -6.81 -14.46 -10.74
C LYS A 605 -5.77 -14.48 -9.62
N GLY A 606 -5.55 -13.32 -8.95
CA GLY A 606 -4.53 -13.20 -7.91
C GLY A 606 -3.12 -13.52 -8.42
N GLN A 607 -2.77 -13.06 -9.63
CA GLN A 607 -1.50 -13.39 -10.29
C GLN A 607 -0.54 -12.21 -10.38
N TRP A 608 -0.91 -11.04 -9.82
CA TRP A 608 0.00 -9.94 -9.64
C TRP A 608 0.69 -10.05 -8.29
N VAL A 609 1.89 -9.49 -8.18
CA VAL A 609 2.56 -9.44 -6.89
C VAL A 609 1.83 -8.51 -5.93
N ARG A 610 2.06 -8.70 -4.66
CA ARG A 610 1.53 -7.85 -3.60
C ARG A 610 2.17 -6.47 -3.64
N THR A 611 1.43 -5.48 -3.16
CA THR A 611 1.92 -4.13 -2.98
C THR A 611 1.41 -3.52 -1.68
N ARG A 612 1.95 -2.36 -1.32
CA ARG A 612 1.52 -1.58 -0.16
C ARG A 612 0.17 -0.93 -0.42
N ARG A 613 -0.54 -0.59 0.66
CA ARG A 613 -1.83 0.12 0.67
C ARG A 613 -1.71 1.63 0.71
N VAL A 614 -0.56 2.18 0.38
CA VAL A 614 -0.27 3.61 0.46
C VAL A 614 0.43 4.12 -0.80
N TRP A 615 0.00 5.30 -1.25
CA TRP A 615 0.65 6.18 -2.22
C TRP A 615 0.27 7.60 -1.87
N ASN A 616 1.07 8.25 -1.05
CA ASN A 616 0.64 9.43 -0.29
C ASN A 616 0.83 10.77 -1.01
N GLN A 617 1.66 10.87 -2.05
CA GLN A 617 2.04 12.14 -2.67
C GLN A 617 2.74 11.96 -4.03
N HIS A 618 3.01 13.09 -4.72
CA HIS A 618 3.67 13.07 -6.03
C HIS A 618 5.14 12.66 -6.01
N THR A 619 5.80 12.81 -4.88
CA THR A 619 7.22 12.42 -4.66
C THR A 619 7.34 11.04 -4.03
N TYR A 620 6.29 10.22 -4.13
CA TYR A 620 6.22 8.91 -3.48
C TYR A 620 7.42 8.02 -3.79
N HIS A 621 7.96 7.47 -2.75
CA HIS A 621 8.88 6.35 -2.68
C HIS A 621 8.64 5.61 -1.36
N VAL A 622 9.08 4.36 -1.27
CA VAL A 622 8.63 3.47 -0.19
C VAL A 622 9.01 3.97 1.21
N THR A 623 10.19 4.59 1.35
CA THR A 623 10.71 5.01 2.67
C THR A 623 10.16 6.33 3.19
N ASN A 624 9.40 7.09 2.37
CA ASN A 624 8.87 8.40 2.79
C ASN A 624 7.60 8.34 3.64
N ILE A 625 6.97 7.16 3.79
CA ILE A 625 5.69 7.00 4.50
C ILE A 625 5.55 5.59 5.06
N GLY A 626 5.06 5.45 6.29
CA GLY A 626 4.62 4.19 6.90
C GLY A 626 3.31 3.67 6.30
N GLU A 627 2.99 2.41 6.56
CA GLU A 627 1.71 1.81 6.14
C GLU A 627 0.52 2.46 6.85
N ASP A 628 0.75 2.97 8.04
CA ASP A 628 -0.22 3.70 8.88
C ASP A 628 -0.38 5.18 8.49
N GLY A 629 0.36 5.67 7.48
CA GLY A 629 0.38 7.08 7.08
C GLY A 629 1.32 7.96 7.91
N THR A 630 2.12 7.39 8.80
CA THR A 630 3.14 8.13 9.56
C THR A 630 4.30 8.54 8.63
N VAL A 631 4.64 9.83 8.64
CA VAL A 631 5.84 10.34 8.00
C VAL A 631 7.03 10.10 8.94
N PRO A 632 8.09 9.41 8.51
CA PRO A 632 9.21 9.07 9.39
C PRO A 632 10.00 10.32 9.79
N ALA A 633 10.31 10.44 11.10
CA ALA A 633 11.17 11.50 11.63
C ALA A 633 12.64 11.39 11.19
N SER A 634 13.03 10.27 10.65
CA SER A 634 14.35 10.04 10.05
C SER A 634 14.13 9.11 8.87
N GLU A 635 13.93 9.71 7.73
CA GLU A 635 13.74 8.96 6.50
C GLU A 635 15.05 8.23 6.14
N VAL A 636 14.92 6.96 5.79
CA VAL A 636 16.03 6.16 5.27
C VAL A 636 16.10 6.40 3.77
N ASP A 637 17.31 6.69 3.27
CA ASP A 637 17.55 6.87 1.83
C ASP A 637 17.01 5.68 1.04
N ASN A 638 16.03 5.94 0.19
CA ASN A 638 15.36 4.89 -0.58
C ASN A 638 16.37 4.08 -1.40
N TRP A 639 17.36 4.73 -2.00
CA TRP A 639 18.42 4.08 -2.79
C TRP A 639 19.40 3.25 -1.96
N SER A 640 19.49 3.46 -0.66
CA SER A 640 20.35 2.67 0.24
C SER A 640 19.73 1.33 0.65
N VAL A 641 18.42 1.19 0.48
CA VAL A 641 17.66 -0.01 0.84
C VAL A 641 17.60 -0.97 -0.35
N ALA A 642 17.89 -2.23 -0.12
CA ALA A 642 17.85 -3.24 -1.16
C ALA A 642 16.48 -3.26 -1.86
N ARG A 643 16.48 -3.22 -3.20
CA ARG A 643 15.29 -3.21 -4.07
C ARG A 643 14.47 -1.91 -4.04
N LEU A 644 14.84 -0.91 -3.27
CA LEU A 644 14.13 0.37 -3.18
C LEU A 644 14.85 1.53 -3.91
N ASN A 645 15.93 1.27 -4.63
CA ASN A 645 16.59 2.29 -5.47
C ASN A 645 15.72 2.64 -6.67
N ASN A 646 14.60 3.29 -6.41
CA ASN A 646 13.57 3.64 -7.38
C ASN A 646 12.86 4.95 -6.98
N PHE A 647 12.01 5.48 -7.86
CA PHE A 647 11.22 6.67 -7.59
C PHE A 647 9.89 6.61 -8.36
N ARG A 648 8.77 6.83 -7.69
CA ARG A 648 7.40 6.62 -8.18
C ARG A 648 7.14 5.17 -8.55
N GLN A 649 7.66 4.27 -7.73
CA GLN A 649 7.39 2.85 -7.75
C GLN A 649 6.88 2.41 -6.39
N ASN A 650 5.76 1.69 -6.35
CA ASN A 650 5.35 0.96 -5.16
C ASN A 650 6.04 -0.41 -5.15
N VAL A 651 6.48 -0.83 -4.00
CA VAL A 651 7.15 -2.12 -3.80
C VAL A 651 6.72 -2.64 -2.44
N GLN A 652 6.41 -3.93 -2.35
CA GLN A 652 6.34 -4.60 -1.07
C GLN A 652 7.76 -5.02 -0.65
N PRO A 653 8.37 -4.37 0.34
CA PRO A 653 9.77 -4.61 0.69
C PRO A 653 10.04 -6.04 1.13
N GLU A 654 9.05 -6.66 1.81
CA GLU A 654 9.11 -8.03 2.29
C GLU A 654 7.87 -8.80 1.84
N GLY A 655 8.07 -10.04 1.38
CA GLY A 655 6.98 -10.96 1.08
C GLY A 655 6.15 -10.62 -0.16
N GLU A 656 6.73 -10.06 -1.20
CA GLU A 656 6.03 -9.79 -2.46
C GLU A 656 5.36 -11.03 -3.08
N PHE A 657 5.95 -12.21 -2.87
CA PHE A 657 5.39 -13.49 -3.29
C PHE A 657 4.61 -14.21 -2.18
N ALA A 658 4.51 -13.62 -1.00
CA ALA A 658 3.76 -14.23 0.09
C ALA A 658 2.31 -14.44 -0.33
N ALA A 659 1.79 -15.61 0.02
CA ALA A 659 0.43 -16.02 -0.29
C ALA A 659 -0.27 -16.55 0.96
N PRO A 660 -1.61 -16.50 1.03
CA PRO A 660 -2.36 -17.17 2.08
C PRO A 660 -2.36 -18.68 1.89
N ASP A 661 -2.66 -19.40 2.96
CA ASP A 661 -2.93 -20.85 2.96
C ASP A 661 -3.97 -21.13 4.04
N LEU A 662 -5.19 -21.42 3.64
CA LEU A 662 -6.31 -21.57 4.55
C LEU A 662 -6.50 -23.04 4.95
N VAL A 663 -6.64 -23.25 6.23
CA VAL A 663 -7.00 -24.59 6.76
C VAL A 663 -8.28 -24.49 7.58
N VAL A 664 -9.05 -25.57 7.60
CA VAL A 664 -10.26 -25.65 8.42
C VAL A 664 -10.21 -26.85 9.36
N THR A 665 -10.43 -26.57 10.63
CA THR A 665 -10.72 -27.57 11.66
C THR A 665 -12.08 -27.28 12.27
N GLY A 666 -12.56 -28.10 13.19
CA GLY A 666 -13.84 -27.77 13.83
C GLY A 666 -14.36 -28.83 14.80
N HIS A 667 -15.51 -28.54 15.34
CA HIS A 667 -16.28 -29.45 16.22
C HIS A 667 -17.78 -29.22 16.04
N ALA A 668 -18.57 -30.11 16.59
CA ALA A 668 -20.02 -30.01 16.53
C ALA A 668 -20.68 -30.35 17.88
N GLU A 669 -21.69 -29.58 18.24
CA GLU A 669 -22.60 -29.82 19.37
C GLU A 669 -23.97 -30.27 18.86
N CYS A 670 -24.51 -31.35 19.42
CA CYS A 670 -25.66 -32.07 18.87
C CYS A 670 -26.80 -32.34 19.88
N LEU A 671 -26.99 -31.43 20.87
CA LEU A 671 -27.99 -31.66 21.91
C LEU A 671 -29.42 -31.23 21.52
N ASP A 672 -29.60 -30.04 20.99
CA ASP A 672 -30.89 -29.44 20.63
C ASP A 672 -30.94 -29.03 19.12
N GLY A 673 -30.25 -29.76 18.26
CA GLY A 673 -30.01 -29.44 16.85
C GLY A 673 -28.59 -29.77 16.47
N LEU A 674 -28.06 -29.08 15.47
CA LEU A 674 -26.65 -29.10 15.10
C LEU A 674 -26.08 -27.68 15.22
N GLN A 675 -25.14 -27.49 16.13
CA GLN A 675 -24.27 -26.32 16.13
C GLN A 675 -22.88 -26.78 15.67
N ALA A 676 -22.51 -26.39 14.45
CA ALA A 676 -21.25 -26.75 13.85
C ALA A 676 -20.33 -25.53 13.81
N TYR A 677 -19.16 -25.67 14.38
CA TYR A 677 -18.11 -24.66 14.41
C TYR A 677 -17.01 -25.06 13.45
N ALA A 678 -16.74 -24.21 12.48
CA ALA A 678 -15.61 -24.32 11.57
C ALA A 678 -14.57 -23.27 11.94
N ARG A 679 -13.41 -23.69 12.40
CA ARG A 679 -12.27 -22.82 12.68
C ARG A 679 -11.47 -22.66 11.41
N VAL A 680 -11.54 -21.50 10.80
CA VAL A 680 -10.73 -21.11 9.64
C VAL A 680 -9.45 -20.48 10.16
N ARG A 681 -8.31 -20.98 9.75
CA ARG A 681 -6.99 -20.44 10.09
C ARG A 681 -6.18 -20.16 8.82
N ASN A 682 -5.52 -19.02 8.79
CA ASN A 682 -4.53 -18.72 7.78
C ASN A 682 -3.14 -19.17 8.28
N ILE A 683 -2.56 -20.16 7.62
CA ILE A 683 -1.20 -20.63 7.90
C ILE A 683 -0.19 -20.15 6.88
N GLY A 684 -0.63 -19.37 5.88
CA GLY A 684 0.22 -18.77 4.87
C GLY A 684 1.03 -17.59 5.39
N GLN A 685 1.61 -16.82 4.47
CA GLN A 685 2.46 -15.67 4.76
C GLN A 685 1.83 -14.33 4.34
N ALA A 686 0.70 -14.35 3.64
CA ALA A 686 -0.11 -13.18 3.32
C ALA A 686 -1.43 -13.20 4.07
N SER A 687 -2.03 -12.02 4.28
CA SER A 687 -3.40 -11.91 4.77
C SER A 687 -4.41 -12.41 3.73
N VAL A 688 -5.60 -12.78 4.18
CA VAL A 688 -6.76 -13.08 3.33
C VAL A 688 -7.91 -12.17 3.75
N PRO A 689 -8.65 -11.57 2.79
CA PRO A 689 -9.76 -10.67 3.11
C PRO A 689 -10.88 -11.33 3.94
N ALA A 690 -11.69 -10.52 4.61
CA ALA A 690 -12.95 -10.95 5.17
C ALA A 690 -13.90 -11.47 4.09
N GLY A 691 -14.83 -12.35 4.46
CA GLY A 691 -15.83 -12.89 3.54
C GLY A 691 -15.47 -14.25 2.92
N VAL A 692 -14.45 -14.93 3.43
CA VAL A 692 -14.13 -16.31 3.01
C VAL A 692 -15.32 -17.22 3.30
N VAL A 693 -15.78 -17.92 2.29
CA VAL A 693 -16.96 -18.81 2.36
C VAL A 693 -16.56 -20.14 3.01
N VAL A 694 -17.32 -20.56 4.00
CA VAL A 694 -17.19 -21.87 4.64
C VAL A 694 -18.43 -22.70 4.36
N GLY A 695 -18.25 -23.83 3.70
CA GLY A 695 -19.31 -24.80 3.43
C GLY A 695 -19.38 -25.89 4.49
N PHE A 696 -20.60 -26.21 4.93
CA PHE A 696 -20.89 -27.29 5.86
C PHE A 696 -21.69 -28.38 5.14
N TYR A 697 -21.17 -29.61 5.09
CA TYR A 697 -21.75 -30.69 4.29
C TYR A 697 -22.06 -31.95 5.09
N GLU A 698 -23.20 -32.57 4.79
CA GLU A 698 -23.52 -33.96 5.20
C GLU A 698 -22.85 -34.94 4.25
N GLY A 699 -21.63 -35.38 4.58
CA GLY A 699 -20.76 -36.21 3.73
C GLY A 699 -19.93 -35.40 2.75
N ASP A 700 -18.92 -36.02 2.16
CA ASP A 700 -17.96 -35.38 1.25
C ASP A 700 -18.63 -34.79 0.00
N PRO A 701 -18.53 -33.47 -0.24
CA PRO A 701 -19.11 -32.84 -1.44
C PRO A 701 -18.56 -33.44 -2.74
N ALA A 702 -17.30 -33.86 -2.79
CA ALA A 702 -16.71 -34.53 -3.95
C ALA A 702 -17.36 -35.90 -4.26
N GLN A 703 -18.05 -36.50 -3.29
CA GLN A 703 -18.78 -37.78 -3.41
C GLN A 703 -20.31 -37.57 -3.41
N GLY A 704 -20.78 -36.33 -3.58
CA GLY A 704 -22.20 -35.99 -3.59
C GLY A 704 -22.80 -35.77 -2.20
N GLY A 705 -21.99 -35.32 -1.25
CA GLY A 705 -22.45 -34.80 0.05
C GLY A 705 -23.41 -33.62 -0.12
N ALA A 706 -24.38 -33.51 0.77
CA ALA A 706 -25.39 -32.46 0.70
C ALA A 706 -24.94 -31.24 1.49
N LEU A 707 -25.00 -30.07 0.87
CA LEU A 707 -24.76 -28.78 1.56
C LEU A 707 -25.84 -28.57 2.64
N LEU A 708 -25.43 -28.34 3.87
CA LEU A 708 -26.28 -28.01 5.01
C LEU A 708 -26.45 -26.51 5.17
N GLY A 709 -25.40 -25.74 4.88
CA GLY A 709 -25.40 -24.29 4.93
C GLY A 709 -23.98 -23.75 4.71
N THR A 710 -23.88 -22.43 4.63
CA THR A 710 -22.61 -21.70 4.51
C THR A 710 -22.51 -20.63 5.57
N GLY A 711 -21.29 -20.24 5.92
CA GLY A 711 -20.97 -19.08 6.74
C GLY A 711 -19.81 -18.30 6.11
N LEU A 712 -19.49 -17.15 6.66
CA LEU A 712 -18.43 -16.27 6.15
C LEU A 712 -17.50 -15.86 7.30
N THR A 713 -16.22 -15.70 7.01
CA THR A 713 -15.33 -14.96 7.92
C THR A 713 -15.70 -13.49 7.93
N THR A 714 -15.49 -12.81 9.07
CA THR A 714 -15.80 -11.39 9.24
C THR A 714 -14.57 -10.54 9.47
N LYS A 715 -13.41 -11.19 9.63
CA LYS A 715 -12.10 -10.55 9.82
C LYS A 715 -11.20 -10.82 8.63
N ILE A 716 -10.32 -9.87 8.32
CA ILE A 716 -9.09 -10.15 7.58
C ILE A 716 -8.27 -11.09 8.47
N LEU A 717 -7.82 -12.20 7.92
CA LEU A 717 -7.01 -13.15 8.66
C LEU A 717 -5.55 -13.04 8.22
N TYR A 718 -4.72 -12.51 9.11
CA TYR A 718 -3.28 -12.46 8.94
C TYR A 718 -2.63 -13.81 9.26
N PRO A 719 -1.34 -14.01 8.95
CA PRO A 719 -0.64 -15.26 9.27
C PRO A 719 -0.80 -15.66 10.74
N ALA A 720 -1.12 -16.91 10.98
CA ALA A 720 -1.46 -17.54 12.24
C ALA A 720 -2.88 -17.30 12.78
N GLU A 721 -3.56 -16.24 12.37
CA GLU A 721 -4.88 -15.89 12.89
C GLU A 721 -5.95 -16.92 12.50
N ALA A 722 -6.92 -17.12 13.39
CA ALA A 722 -8.06 -18.00 13.14
C ALA A 722 -9.36 -17.40 13.68
N GLN A 723 -10.45 -17.65 12.96
CA GLN A 723 -11.81 -17.29 13.32
C GLN A 723 -12.74 -18.50 13.26
N ASP A 724 -13.64 -18.61 14.23
CA ASP A 724 -14.70 -19.63 14.21
C ASP A 724 -15.93 -19.11 13.44
N VAL A 725 -16.40 -19.91 12.48
CA VAL A 725 -17.61 -19.67 11.70
C VAL A 725 -18.66 -20.68 12.15
N LEU A 726 -19.84 -20.22 12.55
CA LEU A 726 -20.91 -21.02 13.14
C LEU A 726 -22.02 -21.31 12.13
N LEU A 727 -22.42 -22.60 12.01
CA LEU A 727 -23.69 -23.00 11.42
C LEU A 727 -24.60 -23.53 12.53
N ASP A 728 -25.78 -22.95 12.71
CA ASP A 728 -26.81 -23.39 13.66
C ASP A 728 -28.02 -23.94 12.89
N LEU A 729 -28.31 -25.21 13.08
CA LEU A 729 -29.48 -25.88 12.51
C LEU A 729 -30.39 -26.41 13.64
N PRO A 730 -31.67 -26.02 13.65
CA PRO A 730 -32.61 -26.45 14.69
C PRO A 730 -32.95 -27.94 14.64
N VAL A 731 -32.54 -28.62 13.58
CA VAL A 731 -32.80 -30.08 13.41
C VAL A 731 -31.50 -30.77 13.01
N LEU A 732 -31.10 -31.73 13.80
CA LEU A 732 -29.94 -32.56 13.51
C LEU A 732 -30.20 -33.49 12.29
N PRO A 733 -29.38 -33.42 11.24
CA PRO A 733 -29.50 -34.30 10.09
C PRO A 733 -29.41 -35.77 10.49
N PRO A 734 -30.34 -36.63 10.02
CA PRO A 734 -30.40 -38.04 10.45
C PRO A 734 -29.12 -38.85 10.20
N ALA A 735 -28.42 -38.60 9.10
CA ALA A 735 -27.20 -39.34 8.76
C ALA A 735 -25.97 -38.90 9.59
N LEU A 736 -25.99 -37.71 10.13
CA LEU A 736 -25.00 -37.29 11.13
C LEU A 736 -25.34 -37.86 12.49
N MET A 737 -26.65 -37.98 12.82
CA MET A 737 -27.11 -38.53 14.07
C MET A 737 -26.81 -40.02 14.21
N ASP A 738 -26.99 -40.82 13.14
CA ASP A 738 -26.74 -42.24 13.15
C ASP A 738 -25.28 -42.64 12.80
N GLY A 739 -24.45 -41.61 12.49
CA GLY A 739 -23.05 -41.79 12.13
C GLY A 739 -22.81 -42.45 10.78
N SER A 740 -23.83 -42.47 9.90
CA SER A 740 -23.67 -43.00 8.55
C SER A 740 -22.94 -42.06 7.58
N LYS A 741 -22.83 -40.77 7.93
CA LYS A 741 -22.05 -39.76 7.25
C LYS A 741 -21.30 -38.89 8.23
N ALA A 742 -20.14 -38.39 7.83
CA ALA A 742 -19.40 -37.36 8.53
C ALA A 742 -19.98 -35.94 8.26
N LEU A 743 -19.78 -35.06 9.16
CA LEU A 743 -19.87 -33.59 8.87
C LEU A 743 -18.57 -33.19 8.22
N VAL A 744 -18.65 -32.60 7.02
CA VAL A 744 -17.48 -32.14 6.26
C VAL A 744 -17.51 -30.63 6.20
N LEU A 745 -16.41 -30.00 6.59
CA LEU A 745 -16.17 -28.58 6.54
C LEU A 745 -15.26 -28.28 5.36
N VAL A 746 -15.57 -27.25 4.59
CA VAL A 746 -14.77 -26.82 3.46
C VAL A 746 -14.60 -25.31 3.57
N VAL A 747 -13.36 -24.82 3.65
CA VAL A 747 -13.03 -23.40 3.56
C VAL A 747 -12.76 -23.04 2.11
N ASP A 748 -12.98 -21.77 1.76
CA ASP A 748 -12.93 -21.25 0.39
C ASP A 748 -13.87 -21.99 -0.57
N ASP A 749 -15.11 -22.20 -0.12
CA ASP A 749 -16.15 -22.98 -0.81
C ASP A 749 -17.07 -22.08 -1.68
N SER A 750 -16.57 -20.97 -2.18
CA SER A 750 -17.38 -20.02 -2.99
C SER A 750 -17.75 -20.59 -4.36
N GLY A 751 -16.87 -21.41 -4.95
CA GLY A 751 -16.97 -21.87 -6.33
C GLY A 751 -16.78 -20.76 -7.37
N GLU A 752 -16.56 -19.53 -6.95
CA GLU A 752 -16.31 -18.34 -7.78
C GLU A 752 -14.82 -17.96 -7.67
N PRO A 753 -14.24 -17.39 -8.72
CA PRO A 753 -12.89 -16.85 -8.67
C PRO A 753 -12.79 -15.72 -7.63
N HIS A 754 -11.69 -15.67 -6.90
CA HIS A 754 -11.35 -14.58 -5.97
C HIS A 754 -9.96 -14.01 -6.29
N ALA A 755 -9.64 -12.89 -5.66
CA ALA A 755 -8.45 -12.10 -5.97
C ALA A 755 -7.13 -12.68 -5.43
N TRP A 756 -7.17 -13.68 -4.55
CA TRP A 756 -5.96 -14.29 -3.99
C TRP A 756 -5.75 -15.71 -4.50
N THR A 757 -4.52 -16.16 -4.45
CA THR A 757 -4.14 -17.55 -4.76
C THR A 757 -3.49 -18.16 -3.54
N GLU A 758 -4.04 -19.28 -3.05
CA GLU A 758 -3.45 -20.05 -1.95
C GLU A 758 -2.26 -20.88 -2.43
N CYS A 759 -1.27 -21.09 -1.55
CA CYS A 759 -0.21 -22.06 -1.81
C CYS A 759 -0.74 -23.46 -1.99
N ARG A 760 -1.75 -23.80 -1.21
CA ARG A 760 -2.36 -25.13 -1.20
C ARG A 760 -3.87 -25.01 -1.11
N THR A 761 -4.56 -25.88 -1.79
CA THR A 761 -6.04 -26.01 -1.72
C THR A 761 -6.46 -27.44 -1.33
N ASP A 762 -5.50 -28.34 -1.15
CA ASP A 762 -5.77 -29.74 -0.77
C ASP A 762 -5.99 -29.90 0.75
N ASN A 763 -5.68 -28.86 1.54
CA ASN A 763 -5.87 -28.76 2.99
C ASN A 763 -7.12 -27.95 3.39
N ASN A 764 -7.90 -27.41 2.43
CA ASN A 764 -9.11 -26.60 2.66
C ASN A 764 -10.31 -27.43 3.18
N LYS A 765 -10.13 -28.68 3.51
CA LYS A 765 -11.24 -29.56 3.88
C LYS A 765 -10.88 -30.48 5.04
N THR A 766 -11.82 -30.58 6.01
CA THR A 766 -11.75 -31.57 7.09
C THR A 766 -13.05 -32.32 7.26
N ALA A 767 -13.01 -33.51 7.88
CA ALA A 767 -14.17 -34.34 8.16
C ALA A 767 -14.24 -34.65 9.66
N LEU A 768 -15.36 -34.36 10.29
CA LEU A 768 -15.67 -34.71 11.66
C LEU A 768 -16.44 -36.02 11.68
N ASP A 769 -15.79 -37.12 12.08
CA ASP A 769 -16.37 -38.46 12.14
C ASP A 769 -16.04 -39.16 13.47
N PRO A 770 -17.02 -39.48 14.29
CA PRO A 770 -18.44 -39.11 14.18
C PRO A 770 -18.67 -37.64 14.63
N ALA A 771 -19.40 -36.87 13.85
CA ALA A 771 -19.79 -35.51 14.22
C ALA A 771 -20.65 -35.48 15.49
N CYS A 772 -21.60 -36.43 15.60
CA CYS A 772 -22.63 -36.47 16.66
C CYS A 772 -22.80 -37.92 17.15
N LYS A 773 -21.89 -38.44 17.95
CA LYS A 773 -22.11 -39.73 18.56
C LYS A 773 -22.90 -39.57 19.86
N LEU A 774 -24.22 -39.82 19.84
CA LEU A 774 -24.98 -40.01 21.04
C LEU A 774 -24.53 -41.33 21.70
N VAL A 775 -23.80 -41.23 22.79
CA VAL A 775 -23.50 -42.41 23.63
C VAL A 775 -24.80 -42.77 24.33
N GLY A 776 -25.43 -43.86 23.84
CA GLY A 776 -26.66 -44.42 24.43
C GLY A 776 -26.40 -45.21 25.71
#